data_730b66c4264b72cea36ad605cb06c870
#
_entry.id   730b66c4264b72cea36ad605cb06c870
#
_cell.length_a   1.000
_cell.length_b   1.000
_cell.length_c   1.000
_cell.angle_alpha   90.00
_cell.angle_beta   90.00
_cell.angle_gamma   90.00
#
_symmetry.space_group_name_H-M   'P 1'
#
loop_
_entity.id
_entity.type
_entity.pdbx_description
1 polymer ?
#
loop_
_entity_poly.entity_id
_entity_poly.type
_entity_poly.pdbx_seq_one_letter_code
_entity_poly.pdbx_strand_id
1 'polypeptide(L)'
;MKRRRRHLLAGLAVAALVATTGAAGIHFTGAEVPAAAAAGDGEMPSALGAHLERLRQAAPGNDGMSPDGPGGAAQQEFMERAYPANDISIAEVDRAKAAYAAAEKRFRGSQSWTSVGPSEALYPFTEFRNAFNYVPNEYVAGGRVTSLDISPDCNQLLCRAYATPAGGGVWGTLNILAAEPKWFYLGGPLGINAAGSVKIDRNDKTGLTIYVGTGEANTCGSGCVAGVGLYKSTNGGLTWSGPLGKDVLSGKGIAEITIKPGDPKTMYVATTIALRGMSSSCCTGVTRPVPDAAKWGLYKTTDGGKNWTFLHNGSTNAADCTGSAAEYANTAACSPRGVRYVKLDPKNSDIVYASSYARGVWRSSDAGMTWTQIKPSLNPAVFQTRAAIDVTALPNGKTRMYVYEGNIGNPYSRLFRSDDVAAGAPAFADLTSSNPADPGFATYNQCTGQCWYDVFVHTPAGHPDVVYTGGSYVYGETVAHKRAVVLSTDAGVSGTDMTYDGTDELHPNGLHPDQHALVTNPRNPFQFFEANDGGIMRSSGQFVDRSAWCDNPDRNLTTQARKDRCKQMLSKIPAKLEGVNKGMNTLQFISLSVSPHDVNLLQGGTQDNGTWENKGERRRWVNTMIGDGGASGFDVGKPEFRFHTFFDVSPEVNFNNGDIGSWIWTADPIYGQAGNLFYAPVINDPKVSGTMFAGTARTVYRTKTFGLGNRTLDEADRICNTWTGTYEAQCGDWAELGTTRLTDAAWGDRAGGAVSVVQRVDSDSSTAYAATSTGRVFVTRNVDAEPASAVTWTRIDNASTPNRFVTSIHVDPAAPARAWVSYSGFNSNTPTTVGHAFEVTVAGAAASWTDRSYDFGDQPITDLVRDDVTGDLYASTDFGVLRLAKGSTSWVKAAGGMPNVEVAGLTIVPGKRILYAASHGLGAWQLKLG
;
A
#
# COMPACT_ATOMS: atom_id res chain seq x y z
N MET A 1 7.67 60.96 28.12
CA MET A 1 6.82 60.78 26.95
C MET A 1 7.58 60.14 25.76
N LYS A 2 8.42 59.12 25.96
CA LYS A 2 9.14 58.42 24.84
C LYS A 2 9.17 56.89 24.99
N ARG A 3 8.26 56.28 25.77
CA ARG A 3 8.19 54.85 25.96
C ARG A 3 6.87 54.15 25.54
N ARG A 4 5.87 54.87 24.92
CA ARG A 4 4.59 54.27 24.49
C ARG A 4 4.42 54.09 22.98
N ARG A 5 5.44 54.40 22.16
CA ARG A 5 5.36 54.29 20.69
C ARG A 5 6.04 53.04 20.09
N ARG A 6 6.68 52.17 20.93
CA ARG A 6 7.35 50.95 20.45
C ARG A 6 6.52 49.66 20.55
N HIS A 7 5.37 49.71 21.24
CA HIS A 7 4.50 48.52 21.37
C HIS A 7 3.30 48.52 20.41
N LEU A 8 3.05 49.57 19.67
CA LEU A 8 1.97 49.59 18.66
C LEU A 8 2.42 49.17 17.26
N LEU A 9 3.71 49.10 16.99
CA LEU A 9 4.23 48.67 15.68
C LEU A 9 4.50 47.16 15.62
N ALA A 10 4.58 46.46 16.74
CA ALA A 10 4.71 44.99 16.79
C ALA A 10 3.35 44.27 16.69
N GLY A 11 2.24 44.92 17.04
CA GLY A 11 0.90 44.34 16.93
C GLY A 11 0.27 44.41 15.53
N LEU A 12 0.78 45.31 14.68
CA LEU A 12 0.26 45.44 13.31
C LEU A 12 0.98 44.52 12.30
N ALA A 13 2.17 44.04 12.62
CA ALA A 13 2.89 43.07 11.77
C ALA A 13 2.36 41.62 11.90
N VAL A 14 1.75 41.27 13.04
CA VAL A 14 1.16 39.92 13.26
C VAL A 14 -0.27 39.84 12.69
N ALA A 15 -1.00 40.97 12.62
CA ALA A 15 -2.35 40.97 12.04
C ALA A 15 -2.37 41.01 10.49
N ALA A 16 -1.26 41.41 9.85
CA ALA A 16 -1.15 41.42 8.39
C ALA A 16 -0.70 40.06 7.82
N LEU A 17 -0.21 39.12 8.66
CA LEU A 17 0.24 37.80 8.22
C LEU A 17 -0.86 36.73 8.27
N VAL A 18 -2.02 37.04 8.87
CA VAL A 18 -3.14 36.08 9.00
C VAL A 18 -4.23 36.28 7.94
N ALA A 19 -4.16 37.34 7.17
CA ALA A 19 -5.22 37.73 6.20
C ALA A 19 -4.90 37.37 4.73
N THR A 20 -3.76 36.69 4.45
CA THR A 20 -3.35 36.33 3.06
C THR A 20 -3.07 34.85 2.84
N THR A 21 -3.46 33.95 3.75
CA THR A 21 -3.30 32.50 3.56
C THR A 21 -4.63 31.81 3.24
N GLY A 22 -5.31 32.32 2.24
CA GLY A 22 -6.35 31.61 1.52
C GLY A 22 -5.84 31.24 0.14
N ALA A 23 -5.43 29.98 -0.07
CA ALA A 23 -4.96 29.43 -1.31
C ALA A 23 -3.47 29.69 -1.67
N ALA A 24 -2.54 29.15 -0.87
CA ALA A 24 -1.19 28.80 -1.34
C ALA A 24 -0.69 27.65 -0.48
N GLY A 25 -0.06 26.66 -1.10
CA GLY A 25 0.54 25.53 -0.44
C GLY A 25 1.47 25.97 0.71
N ILE A 26 1.40 25.31 1.82
CA ILE A 26 2.23 25.60 2.98
C ILE A 26 3.66 25.16 2.65
N HIS A 27 4.52 26.11 2.31
CA HIS A 27 5.95 25.87 2.27
C HIS A 27 6.49 25.79 3.71
N PHE A 28 6.95 24.62 4.10
CA PHE A 28 7.77 24.47 5.28
C PHE A 28 9.20 24.91 4.94
N THR A 29 9.63 26.07 5.46
CA THR A 29 11.05 26.35 5.59
C THR A 29 11.57 25.57 6.80
N GLY A 30 11.84 24.28 6.61
CA GLY A 30 12.55 23.43 7.54
C GLY A 30 14.04 23.57 7.29
N ALA A 31 14.85 23.44 8.32
CA ALA A 31 16.31 23.37 8.23
C ALA A 31 16.69 22.32 7.17
N GLU A 32 17.70 22.66 6.36
CA GLU A 32 18.28 21.74 5.37
C GLU A 32 18.60 20.40 6.05
N VAL A 33 17.77 19.42 5.79
CA VAL A 33 18.09 18.02 6.04
C VAL A 33 19.10 17.67 4.94
N PRO A 34 20.32 17.19 5.26
CA PRO A 34 21.21 16.71 4.21
C PRO A 34 20.41 15.68 3.41
N ALA A 35 20.47 15.78 2.10
CA ALA A 35 19.80 14.85 1.20
C ALA A 35 20.22 13.42 1.58
N ALA A 36 19.42 12.79 2.41
CA ALA A 36 19.48 11.36 2.59
C ALA A 36 19.05 10.77 1.25
N ALA A 37 19.83 9.88 0.68
CA ALA A 37 19.46 9.15 -0.50
C ALA A 37 18.00 8.69 -0.34
N ALA A 38 17.16 9.07 -1.26
CA ALA A 38 15.74 8.75 -1.23
C ALA A 38 15.60 7.23 -1.09
N ALA A 39 14.86 6.79 -0.07
CA ALA A 39 14.74 5.37 0.28
C ALA A 39 13.91 4.57 -0.75
N GLY A 40 13.43 5.21 -1.79
CA GLY A 40 12.53 4.59 -2.77
C GLY A 40 13.17 4.11 -4.07
N ASP A 41 14.34 4.65 -4.46
CA ASP A 41 14.94 4.31 -5.75
C ASP A 41 15.67 2.97 -5.77
N GLY A 42 15.74 2.29 -4.64
CA GLY A 42 16.43 1.01 -4.51
C GLY A 42 15.73 -0.17 -5.17
N GLU A 43 14.44 -0.05 -5.48
CA GLU A 43 13.69 -1.07 -6.20
C GLU A 43 13.95 -1.05 -7.71
N MET A 44 14.46 0.07 -8.21
CA MET A 44 14.73 0.24 -9.62
C MET A 44 16.13 -0.22 -10.00
N PRO A 45 16.36 -0.64 -11.25
CA PRO A 45 17.70 -0.87 -11.78
C PRO A 45 18.60 0.35 -11.57
N SER A 46 19.83 0.14 -11.15
CA SER A 46 20.73 1.22 -10.69
C SER A 46 20.93 2.37 -11.70
N ALA A 47 20.94 2.08 -12.98
CA ALA A 47 21.07 3.09 -14.04
C ALA A 47 19.80 3.93 -14.19
N LEU A 48 18.63 3.29 -14.17
CA LEU A 48 17.34 3.99 -14.20
C LEU A 48 17.14 4.80 -12.91
N GLY A 49 17.39 4.23 -11.72
CA GLY A 49 17.27 4.96 -10.47
C GLY A 49 18.10 6.23 -10.43
N ALA A 50 19.37 6.17 -10.88
CA ALA A 50 20.21 7.35 -11.00
C ALA A 50 19.69 8.37 -12.04
N HIS A 51 19.03 7.91 -13.10
CA HIS A 51 18.41 8.78 -14.09
C HIS A 51 17.17 9.48 -13.52
N LEU A 52 16.29 8.75 -12.84
CA LEU A 52 15.09 9.30 -12.20
C LEU A 52 15.43 10.34 -11.14
N GLU A 53 16.46 10.10 -10.35
CA GLU A 53 16.94 11.10 -9.38
C GLU A 53 17.39 12.40 -10.06
N ARG A 54 18.09 12.31 -11.21
CA ARG A 54 18.43 13.52 -11.99
C ARG A 54 17.19 14.24 -12.51
N LEU A 55 16.17 13.51 -12.97
CA LEU A 55 14.91 14.11 -13.42
C LEU A 55 14.17 14.81 -12.27
N ARG A 56 14.12 14.20 -11.10
CA ARG A 56 13.51 14.80 -9.88
C ARG A 56 14.22 16.08 -9.48
N GLN A 57 15.55 16.07 -9.44
CA GLN A 57 16.35 17.26 -9.09
C GLN A 57 16.15 18.41 -10.10
N ALA A 58 15.87 18.10 -11.35
CA ALA A 58 15.58 19.09 -12.38
C ALA A 58 14.13 19.60 -12.35
N ALA A 59 13.21 18.93 -11.68
CA ALA A 59 11.80 19.29 -11.65
C ALA A 59 11.55 20.44 -10.67
N PRO A 60 10.90 21.55 -11.09
CA PRO A 60 10.59 22.68 -10.21
C PRO A 60 9.54 22.28 -9.16
N GLY A 61 9.83 22.52 -7.88
CA GLY A 61 8.87 22.39 -6.78
C GLY A 61 8.87 21.01 -6.11
N ASN A 62 9.90 20.22 -6.33
CA ASN A 62 10.08 18.98 -5.59
C ASN A 62 10.61 19.30 -4.17
N ASP A 63 9.79 19.08 -3.16
CA ASP A 63 10.06 19.38 -1.74
C ASP A 63 10.79 18.23 -1.01
N GLY A 64 11.43 17.34 -1.75
CA GLY A 64 12.30 16.29 -1.18
C GLY A 64 11.54 15.11 -0.57
N MET A 65 10.24 15.02 -0.73
CA MET A 65 9.49 13.79 -0.43
C MET A 65 9.63 12.83 -1.61
N SER A 66 10.12 11.63 -1.36
CA SER A 66 10.09 10.57 -2.36
C SER A 66 8.64 10.31 -2.77
N PRO A 67 8.28 10.42 -4.04
CA PRO A 67 6.92 10.12 -4.49
C PRO A 67 6.66 8.61 -4.53
N ASP A 68 7.70 7.79 -4.51
CA ASP A 68 7.62 6.35 -4.40
C ASP A 68 7.42 5.91 -2.95
N GLY A 69 6.80 4.81 -2.79
CA GLY A 69 6.53 4.24 -1.50
C GLY A 69 5.04 4.23 -1.14
N PRO A 70 4.71 3.41 -0.15
CA PRO A 70 3.32 3.06 0.18
C PRO A 70 2.46 4.27 0.56
N GLY A 71 3.11 5.38 0.88
CA GLY A 71 2.42 6.61 1.24
C GLY A 71 1.78 7.35 0.08
N GLY A 72 2.38 7.34 -1.10
CA GLY A 72 1.85 8.01 -2.29
C GLY A 72 0.56 7.37 -2.78
N ALA A 73 0.53 6.03 -2.86
CA ALA A 73 -0.66 5.28 -3.23
C ALA A 73 -1.83 5.52 -2.26
N ALA A 74 -1.57 5.40 -0.95
CA ALA A 74 -2.61 5.63 0.07
C ALA A 74 -3.14 7.07 0.06
N GLN A 75 -2.29 8.05 -0.22
CA GLN A 75 -2.72 9.46 -0.35
C GLN A 75 -3.64 9.65 -1.53
N GLN A 76 -3.33 9.07 -2.69
CA GLN A 76 -4.21 9.15 -3.85
C GLN A 76 -5.57 8.50 -3.57
N GLU A 77 -5.58 7.27 -3.06
CA GLU A 77 -6.81 6.56 -2.73
C GLU A 77 -7.70 7.31 -1.74
N PHE A 78 -7.07 7.95 -0.73
CA PHE A 78 -7.79 8.83 0.20
C PHE A 78 -8.39 10.03 -0.53
N MET A 79 -7.61 10.75 -1.35
CA MET A 79 -8.06 11.94 -2.08
C MET A 79 -9.19 11.63 -3.06
N GLU A 80 -9.15 10.48 -3.72
CA GLU A 80 -10.23 10.05 -4.61
C GLU A 80 -11.58 9.97 -3.89
N ARG A 81 -11.60 9.52 -2.63
CA ARG A 81 -12.83 9.37 -1.84
C ARG A 81 -13.19 10.62 -1.05
N ALA A 82 -12.20 11.40 -0.63
CA ALA A 82 -12.43 12.56 0.24
C ALA A 82 -12.75 13.85 -0.55
N TYR A 83 -12.16 14.05 -1.73
CA TYR A 83 -12.26 15.32 -2.45
C TYR A 83 -13.72 15.71 -2.78
N PRO A 84 -14.11 16.98 -2.61
CA PRO A 84 -13.34 18.17 -2.18
C PRO A 84 -13.21 18.33 -0.66
N ALA A 85 -13.75 17.43 0.16
CA ALA A 85 -13.52 17.44 1.60
C ALA A 85 -12.09 16.96 1.92
N ASN A 86 -11.74 17.00 3.21
CA ASN A 86 -10.43 16.59 3.69
C ASN A 86 -10.52 15.48 4.72
N ASP A 87 -11.68 14.87 4.86
CA ASP A 87 -11.96 13.75 5.77
C ASP A 87 -13.15 12.95 5.26
N ILE A 88 -13.33 11.78 5.82
CA ILE A 88 -14.43 10.85 5.54
C ILE A 88 -14.89 10.29 6.88
N SER A 89 -16.18 10.44 7.18
CA SER A 89 -16.75 9.98 8.44
C SER A 89 -17.10 8.48 8.41
N ILE A 90 -17.19 7.86 9.59
CA ILE A 90 -17.69 6.48 9.76
C ILE A 90 -19.11 6.38 9.19
N ALA A 91 -19.93 7.41 9.42
CA ALA A 91 -21.31 7.44 8.96
C ALA A 91 -21.41 7.41 7.42
N GLU A 92 -20.49 8.03 6.69
CA GLU A 92 -20.42 7.98 5.22
C GLU A 92 -20.11 6.56 4.74
N VAL A 93 -19.10 5.92 5.31
CA VAL A 93 -18.72 4.55 4.98
C VAL A 93 -19.83 3.56 5.34
N ASP A 94 -20.49 3.71 6.50
CA ASP A 94 -21.61 2.86 6.89
C ASP A 94 -22.80 3.02 5.92
N ARG A 95 -23.08 4.24 5.42
CA ARG A 95 -24.09 4.47 4.37
C ARG A 95 -23.73 3.79 3.05
N ALA A 96 -22.47 3.92 2.60
CA ALA A 96 -21.98 3.27 1.37
C ALA A 96 -22.11 1.75 1.47
N LYS A 97 -21.67 1.17 2.58
CA LYS A 97 -21.80 -0.27 2.85
C LYS A 97 -23.26 -0.74 2.87
N ALA A 98 -24.15 0.03 3.49
CA ALA A 98 -25.59 -0.27 3.51
C ALA A 98 -26.21 -0.19 2.11
N ALA A 99 -25.78 0.77 1.29
CA ALA A 99 -26.23 0.91 -0.10
C ALA A 99 -25.82 -0.30 -0.95
N TYR A 100 -24.55 -0.73 -0.84
CA TYR A 100 -24.08 -1.95 -1.53
C TYR A 100 -24.87 -3.20 -1.07
N ALA A 101 -25.04 -3.38 0.24
CA ALA A 101 -25.83 -4.50 0.78
C ALA A 101 -27.30 -4.48 0.31
N ALA A 102 -27.89 -3.31 0.11
CA ALA A 102 -29.23 -3.20 -0.46
C ALA A 102 -29.26 -3.63 -1.93
N ALA A 103 -28.26 -3.23 -2.73
CA ALA A 103 -28.11 -3.66 -4.11
C ALA A 103 -27.88 -5.19 -4.22
N GLU A 104 -27.07 -5.75 -3.32
CA GLU A 104 -26.86 -7.19 -3.22
C GLU A 104 -28.15 -7.96 -2.92
N LYS A 105 -28.98 -7.48 -2.01
CA LYS A 105 -30.29 -8.08 -1.69
C LYS A 105 -31.26 -8.06 -2.88
N ARG A 106 -31.09 -7.16 -3.84
CA ARG A 106 -31.91 -7.09 -5.07
C ARG A 106 -31.47 -8.08 -6.15
N PHE A 107 -30.24 -8.57 -6.08
CA PHE A 107 -29.73 -9.54 -7.05
C PHE A 107 -30.54 -10.84 -7.03
N ARG A 108 -30.97 -11.31 -8.22
CA ARG A 108 -31.77 -12.53 -8.40
C ARG A 108 -31.20 -13.43 -9.49
N GLY A 109 -30.06 -13.04 -10.07
CA GLY A 109 -29.40 -13.79 -11.13
C GLY A 109 -28.67 -15.02 -10.64
N SER A 110 -28.37 -15.93 -11.56
CA SER A 110 -27.50 -17.10 -11.33
C SER A 110 -26.08 -16.89 -11.82
N GLN A 111 -25.76 -15.75 -12.41
CA GLN A 111 -24.42 -15.41 -12.89
C GLN A 111 -23.42 -15.36 -11.74
N SER A 112 -22.22 -15.83 -11.98
CA SER A 112 -21.18 -15.91 -10.98
C SER A 112 -19.84 -15.49 -11.55
N TRP A 113 -19.13 -14.66 -10.80
CA TRP A 113 -17.74 -14.34 -11.04
C TRP A 113 -16.88 -15.59 -10.89
N THR A 114 -15.85 -15.70 -11.70
CA THR A 114 -14.83 -16.74 -11.62
C THR A 114 -13.47 -16.07 -11.40
N SER A 115 -12.74 -16.46 -10.37
CA SER A 115 -11.36 -16.00 -10.16
C SER A 115 -10.47 -16.47 -11.30
N VAL A 116 -9.69 -15.57 -11.86
CA VAL A 116 -8.64 -15.85 -12.84
C VAL A 116 -7.23 -15.77 -12.24
N GLY A 117 -7.15 -15.47 -10.95
CA GLY A 117 -5.90 -15.50 -10.21
C GLY A 117 -5.27 -14.11 -9.99
N PRO A 118 -3.95 -14.11 -9.75
CA PRO A 118 -3.08 -15.29 -9.57
C PRO A 118 -3.27 -15.98 -8.22
N SER A 119 -3.42 -17.28 -8.25
CA SER A 119 -3.20 -18.13 -7.07
C SER A 119 -1.85 -18.84 -7.12
N GLU A 120 -1.13 -18.61 -8.21
CA GLU A 120 0.26 -18.96 -8.43
C GLU A 120 0.90 -17.77 -9.16
N ALA A 121 1.33 -16.77 -8.39
CA ALA A 121 2.01 -15.58 -8.87
C ALA A 121 3.51 -15.85 -8.90
N LEU A 122 4.06 -16.17 -10.08
CA LEU A 122 5.42 -16.62 -10.23
C LEU A 122 6.37 -15.48 -10.54
N TYR A 123 7.31 -15.19 -9.65
CA TYR A 123 8.52 -14.45 -10.02
C TYR A 123 9.45 -15.38 -10.79
N PRO A 124 9.74 -15.11 -12.07
CA PRO A 124 10.59 -15.98 -12.86
C PRO A 124 12.06 -15.75 -12.53
N PHE A 125 12.87 -16.77 -12.75
CA PHE A 125 14.31 -16.60 -12.87
C PHE A 125 14.62 -15.64 -14.03
N THR A 126 15.59 -14.75 -13.85
CA THR A 126 16.04 -13.81 -14.88
C THR A 126 17.53 -13.58 -14.81
N GLU A 127 18.19 -13.56 -15.97
CA GLU A 127 19.62 -13.29 -16.11
C GLU A 127 20.04 -11.88 -15.68
N PHE A 128 19.07 -10.96 -15.56
CA PHE A 128 19.32 -9.59 -15.10
C PHE A 128 19.55 -9.50 -13.60
N ARG A 129 19.33 -10.57 -12.88
CA ARG A 129 19.61 -10.63 -11.46
C ARG A 129 21.10 -10.69 -11.22
N ASN A 130 21.52 -9.92 -10.24
CA ASN A 130 22.83 -10.07 -9.63
C ASN A 130 22.66 -10.17 -8.11
N ALA A 131 23.74 -10.49 -7.38
CA ALA A 131 23.71 -10.67 -5.93
C ALA A 131 23.25 -9.43 -5.14
N PHE A 132 23.07 -8.31 -5.81
CA PHE A 132 22.68 -7.02 -5.20
C PHE A 132 21.31 -6.53 -5.67
N ASN A 133 20.67 -7.20 -6.62
CA ASN A 133 19.33 -6.84 -7.07
C ASN A 133 18.26 -7.39 -6.14
N TYR A 134 17.17 -6.66 -6.05
CA TYR A 134 16.03 -7.00 -5.25
C TYR A 134 15.30 -8.27 -5.71
N VAL A 135 15.24 -8.54 -7.00
CA VAL A 135 14.44 -9.66 -7.51
C VAL A 135 14.97 -10.99 -7.00
N PRO A 136 14.21 -11.74 -6.19
CA PRO A 136 14.63 -13.04 -5.69
C PRO A 136 14.66 -14.07 -6.83
N ASN A 137 15.17 -15.28 -6.55
CA ASN A 137 15.09 -16.40 -7.47
C ASN A 137 13.63 -16.82 -7.69
N GLU A 138 13.39 -17.76 -8.61
CA GLU A 138 12.05 -18.24 -8.92
C GLU A 138 11.29 -18.68 -7.65
N TYR A 139 10.16 -18.03 -7.36
CA TYR A 139 9.28 -18.39 -6.25
C TYR A 139 7.84 -17.91 -6.52
N VAL A 140 6.89 -18.49 -5.76
CA VAL A 140 5.48 -18.06 -5.79
C VAL A 140 5.26 -16.94 -4.78
N ALA A 141 4.97 -15.75 -5.26
CA ALA A 141 4.64 -14.57 -4.46
C ALA A 141 3.18 -14.59 -3.98
N GLY A 142 2.89 -13.73 -3.00
CA GLY A 142 1.57 -13.28 -2.61
C GLY A 142 1.49 -11.75 -2.66
N GLY A 143 0.37 -11.18 -2.22
CA GLY A 143 0.29 -9.77 -1.88
C GLY A 143 0.71 -9.53 -0.43
N ARG A 144 0.81 -8.25 -0.04
CA ARG A 144 1.25 -7.81 1.29
C ARG A 144 0.51 -8.51 2.43
N VAL A 145 1.26 -9.12 3.35
CA VAL A 145 0.73 -9.77 4.56
C VAL A 145 1.17 -8.99 5.79
N THR A 146 0.21 -8.37 6.49
CA THR A 146 0.47 -7.46 7.60
C THR A 146 0.55 -8.15 8.96
N SER A 147 -0.03 -9.34 9.10
CA SER A 147 0.00 -10.12 10.33
C SER A 147 -0.13 -11.61 10.06
N LEU A 148 0.56 -12.38 10.87
CA LEU A 148 0.61 -13.83 10.82
C LEU A 148 0.64 -14.38 12.26
N ASP A 149 -0.12 -15.43 12.54
CA ASP A 149 0.00 -16.19 13.79
C ASP A 149 -0.06 -17.69 13.54
N ILE A 150 0.68 -18.44 14.37
CA ILE A 150 0.86 -19.89 14.24
C ILE A 150 0.36 -20.61 15.51
N SER A 151 -0.26 -21.76 15.34
CA SER A 151 -0.81 -22.56 16.45
C SER A 151 0.29 -23.02 17.41
N PRO A 152 0.03 -22.99 18.73
CA PRO A 152 1.01 -23.46 19.73
C PRO A 152 1.23 -24.99 19.70
N ASP A 153 0.32 -25.75 19.11
CA ASP A 153 0.42 -27.21 18.96
C ASP A 153 1.08 -27.65 17.65
N CYS A 154 1.71 -26.69 16.93
CA CYS A 154 2.38 -26.91 15.66
C CYS A 154 3.29 -28.14 15.66
N ASN A 155 3.08 -29.03 14.70
CA ASN A 155 3.92 -30.23 14.45
C ASN A 155 3.84 -30.57 12.94
N GLN A 156 4.61 -31.55 12.50
CA GLN A 156 4.71 -31.92 11.08
C GLN A 156 3.38 -32.32 10.42
N LEU A 157 2.43 -32.84 11.17
CA LEU A 157 1.13 -33.31 10.66
C LEU A 157 0.08 -32.20 10.71
N LEU A 158 0.19 -31.30 11.70
CA LEU A 158 -0.78 -30.24 11.97
C LEU A 158 -0.05 -29.00 12.49
N CYS A 159 -0.02 -27.96 11.71
CA CYS A 159 0.56 -26.67 12.08
C CYS A 159 -0.30 -25.55 11.50
N ARG A 160 -1.40 -25.23 12.18
CA ARG A 160 -2.33 -24.19 11.71
C ARG A 160 -1.65 -22.84 11.73
N ALA A 161 -1.90 -22.07 10.68
CA ALA A 161 -1.52 -20.67 10.64
C ALA A 161 -2.65 -19.85 10.03
N TYR A 162 -2.73 -18.59 10.45
CA TYR A 162 -3.68 -17.60 9.94
C TYR A 162 -2.93 -16.35 9.58
N ALA A 163 -3.30 -15.75 8.44
CA ALA A 163 -2.68 -14.57 7.88
C ALA A 163 -3.73 -13.54 7.47
N THR A 164 -3.36 -12.26 7.55
CA THR A 164 -4.17 -11.14 7.12
C THR A 164 -3.44 -10.35 6.04
N PRO A 165 -3.66 -10.71 4.76
CA PRO A 165 -3.19 -9.89 3.65
C PRO A 165 -3.94 -8.55 3.61
N ALA A 166 -3.23 -7.46 3.30
CA ALA A 166 -3.81 -6.13 3.14
C ALA A 166 -4.85 -6.12 2.01
N GLY A 167 -6.07 -5.67 2.30
CA GLY A 167 -7.19 -5.73 1.35
C GLY A 167 -7.65 -7.16 1.01
N GLY A 168 -6.92 -8.20 1.44
CA GLY A 168 -7.16 -9.60 1.12
C GLY A 168 -7.92 -10.40 2.18
N GLY A 169 -8.40 -9.77 3.23
CA GLY A 169 -9.19 -10.40 4.29
C GLY A 169 -8.39 -11.34 5.18
N VAL A 170 -8.91 -12.52 5.42
CA VAL A 170 -8.29 -13.53 6.33
C VAL A 170 -8.12 -14.85 5.59
N TRP A 171 -6.95 -15.42 5.71
CA TRP A 171 -6.59 -16.72 5.17
C TRP A 171 -6.11 -17.67 6.26
N GLY A 172 -6.40 -18.95 6.12
CA GLY A 172 -5.95 -19.98 7.05
C GLY A 172 -5.45 -21.22 6.34
N THR A 173 -4.48 -21.90 6.95
CA THR A 173 -4.02 -23.23 6.54
C THR A 173 -4.00 -24.19 7.72
N LEU A 174 -4.23 -25.47 7.44
CA LEU A 174 -4.15 -26.52 8.47
C LEU A 174 -2.69 -26.91 8.76
N ASN A 175 -1.81 -26.73 7.79
CA ASN A 175 -0.40 -27.08 7.97
C ASN A 175 0.53 -26.21 7.13
N ILE A 176 1.06 -25.15 7.74
CA ILE A 176 2.05 -24.29 7.10
C ILE A 176 3.42 -24.96 6.91
N LEU A 177 3.67 -26.09 7.54
CA LEU A 177 4.88 -26.92 7.38
C LEU A 177 4.79 -27.89 6.20
N ALA A 178 3.63 -28.07 5.58
CA ALA A 178 3.50 -28.90 4.38
C ALA A 178 4.39 -28.35 3.25
N ALA A 179 4.86 -29.20 2.35
CA ALA A 179 5.65 -28.77 1.19
C ALA A 179 4.89 -27.68 0.39
N GLU A 180 3.61 -27.91 0.15
CA GLU A 180 2.67 -26.91 -0.41
C GLU A 180 1.51 -26.74 0.56
N PRO A 181 1.49 -25.71 1.42
CA PRO A 181 0.37 -25.43 2.30
C PRO A 181 -0.92 -25.15 1.50
N LYS A 182 -2.02 -25.72 1.93
CA LYS A 182 -3.33 -25.41 1.33
C LYS A 182 -3.97 -24.26 2.10
N TRP A 183 -4.15 -23.16 1.44
CA TRP A 183 -4.77 -21.97 1.99
C TRP A 183 -6.26 -21.89 1.68
N PHE A 184 -7.04 -21.41 2.64
CA PHE A 184 -8.47 -21.22 2.56
C PHE A 184 -8.81 -19.76 2.87
N TYR A 185 -9.61 -19.13 2.02
CA TYR A 185 -10.14 -17.80 2.29
C TYR A 185 -11.25 -17.89 3.34
N LEU A 186 -11.09 -17.14 4.43
CA LEU A 186 -11.96 -17.17 5.60
C LEU A 186 -12.66 -15.82 5.84
N GLY A 187 -12.31 -14.79 5.06
CA GLY A 187 -12.73 -13.41 5.26
C GLY A 187 -14.15 -13.09 4.80
N GLY A 188 -14.81 -13.95 4.00
CA GLY A 188 -16.11 -13.65 3.41
C GLY A 188 -17.18 -13.14 4.39
N PRO A 189 -17.36 -13.74 5.57
CA PRO A 189 -18.36 -13.28 6.54
C PRO A 189 -18.05 -11.97 7.26
N LEU A 190 -16.83 -11.44 7.17
CA LEU A 190 -16.42 -10.21 7.88
C LEU A 190 -17.04 -8.95 7.28
N GLY A 191 -17.41 -8.98 6.00
CA GLY A 191 -17.96 -7.82 5.28
C GLY A 191 -17.00 -6.63 5.18
N ILE A 192 -15.69 -6.87 5.36
CA ILE A 192 -14.57 -5.96 5.15
C ILE A 192 -13.31 -6.79 4.91
N ASN A 193 -12.47 -6.37 3.99
CA ASN A 193 -11.22 -7.08 3.67
C ASN A 193 -9.98 -6.48 4.34
N ALA A 194 -10.04 -5.24 4.81
CA ALA A 194 -8.96 -4.65 5.58
C ALA A 194 -8.86 -5.36 6.94
N ALA A 195 -7.82 -6.16 7.14
CA ALA A 195 -7.51 -6.87 8.37
C ALA A 195 -6.05 -6.62 8.73
N GLY A 196 -5.81 -5.96 9.87
CA GLY A 196 -4.47 -5.51 10.30
C GLY A 196 -3.81 -6.44 11.31
N SER A 197 -4.58 -7.32 11.95
CA SER A 197 -4.01 -8.24 12.95
C SER A 197 -4.83 -9.53 13.07
N VAL A 198 -4.15 -10.64 13.28
CA VAL A 198 -4.74 -11.93 13.62
C VAL A 198 -4.07 -12.48 14.87
N LYS A 199 -4.87 -13.09 15.75
CA LYS A 199 -4.37 -13.70 16.99
C LYS A 199 -5.09 -14.99 17.32
N ILE A 200 -4.33 -16.06 17.50
CA ILE A 200 -4.83 -17.32 18.05
C ILE A 200 -4.90 -17.20 19.57
N ASP A 201 -6.01 -17.56 20.15
CA ASP A 201 -6.16 -17.63 21.61
C ASP A 201 -5.34 -18.78 22.19
N ARG A 202 -4.25 -18.45 22.90
CA ARG A 202 -3.38 -19.46 23.53
C ARG A 202 -4.02 -20.22 24.70
N ASN A 203 -5.18 -19.75 25.17
CA ASN A 203 -5.98 -20.47 26.15
C ASN A 203 -6.74 -21.66 25.51
N ASP A 204 -6.99 -21.62 24.22
CA ASP A 204 -7.57 -22.72 23.44
C ASP A 204 -6.47 -23.60 22.85
N LYS A 205 -6.30 -24.79 23.44
CA LYS A 205 -5.28 -25.77 22.99
C LYS A 205 -5.53 -26.28 21.57
N THR A 206 -6.73 -26.15 21.03
CA THR A 206 -7.05 -26.60 19.67
C THR A 206 -6.55 -25.65 18.60
N GLY A 207 -6.21 -24.41 18.93
CA GLY A 207 -5.84 -23.36 18.00
C GLY A 207 -6.97 -22.94 17.04
N LEU A 208 -8.23 -23.24 17.37
CA LEU A 208 -9.40 -22.92 16.55
C LEU A 208 -10.08 -21.62 16.98
N THR A 209 -9.80 -21.13 18.20
CA THR A 209 -10.27 -19.82 18.64
C THR A 209 -9.31 -18.77 18.16
N ILE A 210 -9.78 -17.91 17.25
CA ILE A 210 -8.99 -16.84 16.65
C ILE A 210 -9.74 -15.50 16.72
N TYR A 211 -8.98 -14.44 16.82
CA TYR A 211 -9.46 -13.07 16.75
C TYR A 211 -8.83 -12.36 15.56
N VAL A 212 -9.60 -11.52 14.90
CA VAL A 212 -9.14 -10.68 13.77
C VAL A 212 -9.51 -9.23 14.06
N GLY A 213 -8.50 -8.39 14.12
CA GLY A 213 -8.65 -6.94 14.16
C GLY A 213 -8.72 -6.37 12.75
N THR A 214 -9.78 -5.61 12.47
CA THR A 214 -9.99 -4.99 11.16
C THR A 214 -9.29 -3.64 11.04
N GLY A 215 -9.11 -3.17 9.81
CA GLY A 215 -8.27 -2.02 9.49
C GLY A 215 -6.81 -2.39 9.45
N GLU A 216 -5.98 -1.55 8.84
CA GLU A 216 -4.55 -1.76 8.75
C GLU A 216 -3.77 -0.72 9.54
N ALA A 217 -2.83 -1.15 10.37
CA ALA A 217 -2.07 -0.30 11.28
C ALA A 217 -0.67 0.09 10.77
N ASN A 218 -0.25 -0.39 9.60
CA ASN A 218 1.06 -0.05 9.02
C ASN A 218 1.11 1.34 8.41
N THR A 219 0.13 2.14 8.63
CA THR A 219 0.02 3.58 8.36
C THR A 219 0.57 4.02 7.01
N CYS A 220 -0.27 4.47 6.13
CA CYS A 220 0.08 4.98 4.82
C CYS A 220 0.66 3.94 3.84
N GLY A 221 0.59 2.67 4.15
CA GLY A 221 0.67 1.67 3.12
C GLY A 221 -0.61 1.69 2.30
N SER A 222 -0.55 1.32 1.07
CA SER A 222 -1.71 1.13 0.24
C SER A 222 -2.64 0.10 0.87
N GLY A 223 -3.88 0.44 1.01
CA GLY A 223 -4.81 -0.36 1.79
C GLY A 223 -4.80 -0.08 3.31
N CYS A 224 -4.24 1.04 3.75
CA CYS A 224 -4.47 1.60 5.09
C CYS A 224 -5.94 1.95 5.26
N VAL A 225 -6.76 0.96 5.42
CA VAL A 225 -8.20 1.11 5.51
C VAL A 225 -8.60 1.07 6.98
N ALA A 226 -9.47 1.97 7.37
CA ALA A 226 -10.03 1.94 8.70
C ALA A 226 -10.93 0.71 8.87
N GLY A 227 -10.82 0.06 10.03
CA GLY A 227 -11.61 -1.10 10.38
C GLY A 227 -12.97 -0.76 10.98
N VAL A 228 -13.72 -1.82 11.30
CA VAL A 228 -15.04 -1.75 11.89
C VAL A 228 -15.12 -2.39 13.29
N GLY A 229 -14.01 -2.89 13.78
CA GLY A 229 -13.90 -3.54 15.09
C GLY A 229 -13.23 -4.92 15.05
N LEU A 230 -13.45 -5.71 16.09
CA LEU A 230 -12.82 -7.00 16.31
C LEU A 230 -13.80 -8.14 15.95
N TYR A 231 -13.33 -9.16 15.28
CA TYR A 231 -14.08 -10.39 15.02
C TYR A 231 -13.47 -11.58 15.77
N LYS A 232 -14.34 -12.52 16.17
CA LYS A 232 -13.97 -13.77 16.86
C LYS A 232 -14.53 -14.97 16.12
N SER A 233 -13.71 -15.98 15.91
CA SER A 233 -14.14 -17.33 15.53
C SER A 233 -13.73 -18.34 16.62
N THR A 234 -14.52 -19.40 16.78
CA THR A 234 -14.22 -20.54 17.66
C THR A 234 -14.11 -21.85 16.90
N ASN A 235 -14.11 -21.79 15.57
CA ASN A 235 -14.08 -22.97 14.69
C ASN A 235 -13.09 -22.78 13.52
N GLY A 236 -11.98 -22.06 13.76
CA GLY A 236 -10.91 -21.90 12.77
C GLY A 236 -11.26 -20.96 11.62
N GLY A 237 -12.17 -20.00 11.83
CA GLY A 237 -12.54 -19.04 10.81
C GLY A 237 -13.72 -19.44 9.92
N LEU A 238 -14.34 -20.60 10.17
CA LEU A 238 -15.50 -21.03 9.38
C LEU A 238 -16.73 -20.17 9.64
N THR A 239 -16.89 -19.70 10.87
CA THR A 239 -17.92 -18.72 11.25
C THR A 239 -17.34 -17.66 12.17
N TRP A 240 -17.90 -16.47 12.14
CA TRP A 240 -17.43 -15.30 12.88
C TRP A 240 -18.55 -14.66 13.66
N SER A 241 -18.22 -14.16 14.85
CA SER A 241 -19.03 -13.23 15.64
C SER A 241 -18.35 -11.87 15.71
N GLY A 242 -19.13 -10.81 15.60
CA GLY A 242 -18.62 -9.42 15.59
C GLY A 242 -19.40 -8.54 14.60
N PRO A 243 -18.98 -7.27 14.40
CA PRO A 243 -17.78 -6.67 15.03
C PRO A 243 -17.99 -6.37 16.51
N LEU A 244 -17.06 -6.84 17.34
CA LEU A 244 -16.99 -6.51 18.76
C LEU A 244 -16.37 -5.12 18.92
N GLY A 245 -16.89 -4.31 19.83
CA GLY A 245 -16.41 -2.96 20.12
C GLY A 245 -16.61 -1.97 18.96
N LYS A 246 -17.65 -2.16 18.12
CA LYS A 246 -17.90 -1.28 16.96
C LYS A 246 -17.88 0.19 17.33
N ASP A 247 -18.51 0.59 18.43
CA ASP A 247 -18.67 1.94 18.93
C ASP A 247 -17.36 2.63 19.36
N VAL A 248 -16.32 1.84 19.71
CA VAL A 248 -15.02 2.38 20.14
C VAL A 248 -13.85 1.97 19.26
N LEU A 249 -13.96 0.92 18.44
CA LEU A 249 -12.88 0.42 17.60
C LEU A 249 -13.07 0.73 16.11
N SER A 250 -14.26 1.16 15.66
CA SER A 250 -14.45 1.60 14.28
C SER A 250 -13.63 2.84 13.97
N GLY A 251 -13.27 3.03 12.71
CA GLY A 251 -12.50 4.17 12.24
C GLY A 251 -11.01 4.09 12.56
N LYS A 252 -10.50 2.92 12.93
CA LYS A 252 -9.12 2.71 13.37
C LYS A 252 -8.51 1.48 12.73
N GLY A 253 -7.18 1.45 12.63
CA GLY A 253 -6.43 0.21 12.41
C GLY A 253 -6.23 -0.52 13.73
N ILE A 254 -6.65 -1.79 13.81
CA ILE A 254 -6.33 -2.64 14.96
C ILE A 254 -4.95 -3.25 14.74
N ALA A 255 -3.98 -2.74 15.52
CA ALA A 255 -2.57 -3.00 15.35
C ALA A 255 -2.10 -4.31 15.99
N GLU A 256 -2.55 -4.58 17.21
CA GLU A 256 -2.22 -5.79 17.94
C GLU A 256 -3.34 -6.18 18.91
N ILE A 257 -3.52 -7.50 19.06
CA ILE A 257 -4.47 -8.11 19.99
C ILE A 257 -3.66 -8.95 20.98
N THR A 258 -3.80 -8.70 22.27
CA THR A 258 -3.16 -9.49 23.32
C THR A 258 -4.21 -10.03 24.29
N ILE A 259 -4.27 -11.35 24.41
CA ILE A 259 -5.23 -12.07 25.24
C ILE A 259 -4.52 -12.50 26.54
N LYS A 260 -5.16 -12.25 27.68
CA LYS A 260 -4.58 -12.60 28.98
C LYS A 260 -4.48 -14.11 29.15
N PRO A 261 -3.29 -14.64 29.44
CA PRO A 261 -3.13 -16.06 29.77
C PRO A 261 -3.98 -16.46 30.97
N GLY A 262 -4.73 -17.56 30.84
CA GLY A 262 -5.63 -18.07 31.89
C GLY A 262 -6.97 -17.35 32.01
N ASP A 263 -7.16 -16.22 31.28
CA ASP A 263 -8.41 -15.47 31.28
C ASP A 263 -8.74 -14.92 29.86
N PRO A 264 -9.34 -15.74 28.99
CA PRO A 264 -9.64 -15.37 27.59
C PRO A 264 -10.71 -14.28 27.45
N LYS A 265 -11.35 -13.85 28.55
CA LYS A 265 -12.28 -12.72 28.54
C LYS A 265 -11.56 -11.37 28.66
N THR A 266 -10.35 -11.38 29.21
CA THR A 266 -9.52 -10.17 29.33
C THR A 266 -8.60 -10.06 28.12
N MET A 267 -8.78 -8.97 27.35
CA MET A 267 -7.98 -8.67 26.16
C MET A 267 -7.59 -7.21 26.13
N TYR A 268 -6.44 -6.96 25.53
CA TYR A 268 -5.93 -5.62 25.20
C TYR A 268 -5.86 -5.48 23.69
N VAL A 269 -6.33 -4.35 23.17
CA VAL A 269 -6.32 -4.06 21.72
C VAL A 269 -5.64 -2.72 21.50
N ALA A 270 -4.52 -2.77 20.82
CA ALA A 270 -3.80 -1.58 20.36
C ALA A 270 -4.43 -1.07 19.08
N THR A 271 -4.74 0.23 19.04
CA THR A 271 -5.33 0.87 17.85
C THR A 271 -4.53 2.06 17.40
N THR A 272 -4.50 2.24 16.09
CA THR A 272 -3.90 3.39 15.44
C THR A 272 -4.95 4.18 14.67
N ILE A 273 -4.61 5.42 14.36
CA ILE A 273 -5.29 6.17 13.32
C ILE A 273 -5.21 5.37 12.01
N ALA A 274 -6.20 5.47 11.16
CA ALA A 274 -6.20 4.80 9.86
C ALA A 274 -6.58 5.78 8.75
N LEU A 275 -6.32 5.41 7.51
CA LEU A 275 -6.69 6.18 6.32
C LEU A 275 -7.92 5.60 5.63
N ARG A 276 -8.31 6.27 4.55
CA ARG A 276 -9.21 5.81 3.53
C ARG A 276 -10.54 5.33 4.05
N GLY A 277 -11.46 6.21 3.91
CA GLY A 277 -12.82 6.03 4.35
C GLY A 277 -13.05 6.43 5.79
N MET A 278 -12.03 6.54 6.66
CA MET A 278 -12.24 6.90 8.04
C MET A 278 -11.02 7.50 8.74
N SER A 279 -10.06 8.02 7.98
CA SER A 279 -8.91 8.74 8.55
C SER A 279 -8.45 9.84 7.59
N SER A 280 -7.82 10.83 8.13
CA SER A 280 -7.28 11.97 7.40
C SER A 280 -5.81 12.18 7.69
N SER A 281 -5.09 11.10 7.90
CA SER A 281 -3.65 11.13 8.14
C SER A 281 -2.93 10.33 7.09
N CYS A 282 -2.05 10.96 6.38
CA CYS A 282 -1.07 10.30 5.55
C CYS A 282 0.28 10.98 5.60
N CYS A 283 1.10 10.50 4.82
CA CYS A 283 2.51 10.60 4.58
C CYS A 283 3.04 12.03 4.47
N THR A 284 2.22 12.97 4.11
CA THR A 284 2.52 14.41 4.10
C THR A 284 2.56 15.05 5.50
N GLY A 285 2.33 14.29 6.56
CA GLY A 285 2.31 14.80 7.93
C GLY A 285 1.04 15.53 8.33
N VAL A 286 0.10 15.75 7.43
CA VAL A 286 -1.19 16.34 7.77
C VAL A 286 -2.06 15.26 8.41
N THR A 287 -2.38 15.44 9.68
CA THR A 287 -3.20 14.51 10.46
C THR A 287 -4.47 15.22 10.90
N ARG A 288 -5.61 14.59 10.70
CA ARG A 288 -6.92 15.12 11.10
C ARG A 288 -7.71 14.05 11.86
N PRO A 289 -8.57 14.44 12.79
CA PRO A 289 -9.49 13.50 13.42
C PRO A 289 -10.51 12.98 12.40
N VAL A 290 -10.82 11.71 12.47
CA VAL A 290 -12.03 11.18 11.84
C VAL A 290 -13.24 11.79 12.58
N PRO A 291 -14.17 12.45 11.91
CA PRO A 291 -15.14 13.33 12.56
C PRO A 291 -16.00 12.69 13.64
N ASP A 292 -16.31 11.41 13.49
CA ASP A 292 -17.20 10.66 14.40
C ASP A 292 -16.54 9.42 15.03
N ALA A 293 -15.21 9.29 14.93
CA ALA A 293 -14.48 8.18 15.57
C ALA A 293 -14.19 8.46 17.04
N ALA A 294 -14.26 7.42 17.85
CA ALA A 294 -13.73 7.45 19.20
C ALA A 294 -12.19 7.58 19.16
N LYS A 295 -11.59 8.05 20.29
CA LYS A 295 -10.13 8.27 20.38
C LYS A 295 -9.33 6.98 20.11
N TRP A 296 -8.17 7.10 19.49
CA TRP A 296 -7.23 6.01 19.20
C TRP A 296 -6.27 5.79 20.38
N GLY A 297 -5.75 4.58 20.50
CA GLY A 297 -4.85 4.18 21.57
C GLY A 297 -5.10 2.74 22.03
N LEU A 298 -4.82 2.46 23.29
CA LEU A 298 -4.98 1.15 23.90
C LEU A 298 -6.34 0.99 24.57
N TYR A 299 -7.05 -0.07 24.23
CA TYR A 299 -8.32 -0.47 24.83
C TYR A 299 -8.20 -1.81 25.53
N LYS A 300 -9.02 -2.01 26.59
CA LYS A 300 -9.14 -3.24 27.35
C LYS A 300 -10.59 -3.67 27.44
N THR A 301 -10.83 -4.96 27.37
CA THR A 301 -12.07 -5.62 27.76
C THR A 301 -11.80 -6.66 28.85
N THR A 302 -12.77 -6.94 29.70
CA THR A 302 -12.74 -8.02 30.71
C THR A 302 -13.94 -8.96 30.58
N ASP A 303 -14.75 -8.80 29.53
CA ASP A 303 -15.99 -9.55 29.32
C ASP A 303 -16.07 -10.21 27.94
N GLY A 304 -14.91 -10.37 27.29
CA GLY A 304 -14.81 -11.02 25.99
C GLY A 304 -15.18 -10.13 24.81
N GLY A 305 -15.03 -8.80 24.95
CA GLY A 305 -15.19 -7.84 23.89
C GLY A 305 -16.58 -7.19 23.82
N LYS A 306 -17.42 -7.36 24.85
CA LYS A 306 -18.74 -6.71 24.92
C LYS A 306 -18.60 -5.23 25.31
N ASN A 307 -17.76 -4.95 26.32
CA ASN A 307 -17.49 -3.60 26.78
C ASN A 307 -15.99 -3.32 26.73
N TRP A 308 -15.63 -2.08 26.44
CA TRP A 308 -14.24 -1.65 26.26
C TRP A 308 -13.95 -0.38 27.06
N THR A 309 -12.78 -0.36 27.69
CA THR A 309 -12.25 0.78 28.43
C THR A 309 -11.01 1.29 27.74
N PHE A 310 -10.94 2.59 27.48
CA PHE A 310 -9.72 3.23 26.99
C PHE A 310 -8.72 3.35 28.13
N LEU A 311 -7.48 2.95 27.89
CA LEU A 311 -6.43 2.91 28.92
C LEU A 311 -5.31 3.90 28.71
N HIS A 312 -4.85 4.10 27.46
CA HIS A 312 -3.57 4.77 27.23
C HIS A 312 -3.40 5.21 25.77
N ASN A 313 -2.69 6.33 25.56
CA ASN A 313 -2.18 6.73 24.27
C ASN A 313 -0.90 7.60 24.41
N GLY A 314 0.11 7.10 25.12
CA GLY A 314 1.40 7.78 25.23
C GLY A 314 1.45 8.94 26.23
N SER A 315 0.54 8.99 27.19
CA SER A 315 0.56 9.93 28.34
C SER A 315 0.45 9.19 29.67
N THR A 316 0.94 9.78 30.75
CA THR A 316 0.77 9.27 32.12
C THR A 316 -0.68 9.30 32.55
N ASN A 317 -1.47 10.21 32.02
CA ASN A 317 -2.89 10.35 32.33
C ASN A 317 -3.73 10.12 31.07
N ALA A 318 -4.51 9.05 31.06
CA ALA A 318 -5.40 8.72 29.94
C ALA A 318 -6.45 9.82 29.62
N ALA A 319 -6.79 10.66 30.61
CA ALA A 319 -7.74 11.76 30.40
C ALA A 319 -7.17 12.90 29.53
N ASP A 320 -5.83 13.00 29.43
CA ASP A 320 -5.18 13.99 28.56
C ASP A 320 -5.40 13.67 27.06
N CYS A 321 -5.73 12.40 26.77
CA CYS A 321 -5.92 11.93 25.40
C CYS A 321 -7.41 11.98 25.03
N THR A 322 -7.77 12.96 24.23
CA THR A 322 -9.16 13.28 23.88
C THR A 322 -9.59 12.82 22.48
N GLY A 323 -8.62 12.46 21.62
CA GLY A 323 -8.87 12.20 20.20
C GLY A 323 -9.12 13.47 19.39
N SER A 324 -8.75 14.63 19.91
CA SER A 324 -8.94 15.93 19.26
C SER A 324 -7.81 16.26 18.28
N ALA A 325 -8.06 17.22 17.39
CA ALA A 325 -7.07 17.73 16.44
C ALA A 325 -5.77 18.24 17.12
N ALA A 326 -5.83 18.69 18.38
CA ALA A 326 -4.66 19.14 19.12
C ALA A 326 -3.65 18.01 19.39
N GLU A 327 -4.10 16.75 19.45
CA GLU A 327 -3.22 15.60 19.68
C GLU A 327 -2.39 15.21 18.45
N TYR A 328 -2.75 15.71 17.27
CA TYR A 328 -1.97 15.50 16.05
C TYR A 328 -0.71 16.35 16.00
N ALA A 329 -0.62 17.38 16.82
CA ALA A 329 0.61 18.14 16.95
C ALA A 329 1.66 17.31 17.69
N ASN A 330 2.90 17.30 17.18
CA ASN A 330 4.02 16.61 17.86
C ASN A 330 4.31 17.14 19.28
N THR A 331 3.77 18.29 19.64
CA THR A 331 3.90 18.91 20.96
C THR A 331 2.89 18.39 21.97
N ALA A 332 1.86 17.62 21.53
CA ALA A 332 0.88 17.07 22.45
C ALA A 332 1.49 15.99 23.35
N ALA A 333 0.94 15.81 24.54
CA ALA A 333 1.36 14.74 25.45
C ALA A 333 1.06 13.35 24.88
N CYS A 334 -0.09 13.21 24.21
CA CYS A 334 -0.55 11.95 23.64
C CYS A 334 0.08 11.64 22.28
N SER A 335 0.06 10.36 21.92
CA SER A 335 0.56 9.91 20.63
C SER A 335 -0.31 10.43 19.47
N PRO A 336 0.27 11.05 18.44
CA PRO A 336 -0.47 11.52 17.28
C PRO A 336 -1.02 10.39 16.40
N ARG A 337 -0.49 9.16 16.55
CA ARG A 337 -0.86 8.02 15.71
C ARG A 337 -1.41 6.81 16.46
N GLY A 338 -1.30 6.77 17.79
CA GLY A 338 -1.83 5.69 18.59
C GLY A 338 -0.79 4.76 19.18
N VAL A 339 -1.26 3.57 19.56
CA VAL A 339 -0.47 2.48 20.15
C VAL A 339 -0.31 1.37 19.12
N ARG A 340 0.95 0.97 18.85
CA ARG A 340 1.24 -0.07 17.84
C ARG A 340 1.36 -1.46 18.44
N TYR A 341 2.00 -1.57 19.62
CA TYR A 341 2.26 -2.86 20.26
C TYR A 341 1.77 -2.85 21.70
N VAL A 342 1.25 -4.00 22.14
CA VAL A 342 0.88 -4.27 23.54
C VAL A 342 1.32 -5.68 23.94
N LYS A 343 2.13 -5.80 24.99
CA LYS A 343 2.64 -7.08 25.50
C LYS A 343 2.30 -7.21 26.98
N LEU A 344 2.05 -8.44 27.43
CA LEU A 344 1.93 -8.76 28.84
C LEU A 344 3.24 -9.36 29.32
N ASP A 345 3.60 -9.04 30.56
CA ASP A 345 4.73 -9.67 31.20
C ASP A 345 4.51 -11.18 31.31
N PRO A 346 5.48 -12.01 30.86
CA PRO A 346 5.30 -13.46 30.82
C PRO A 346 5.20 -14.11 32.21
N LYS A 347 5.52 -13.40 33.27
CA LYS A 347 5.47 -13.87 34.67
C LYS A 347 4.33 -13.25 35.46
N ASN A 348 3.93 -12.03 35.14
CA ASN A 348 2.85 -11.33 35.79
C ASN A 348 2.01 -10.56 34.75
N SER A 349 0.93 -11.14 34.30
CA SER A 349 0.08 -10.55 33.28
C SER A 349 -0.68 -9.28 33.71
N ASP A 350 -0.53 -8.81 34.96
CA ASP A 350 -1.00 -7.49 35.37
C ASP A 350 0.04 -6.39 35.07
N ILE A 351 1.26 -6.77 34.69
CA ILE A 351 2.22 -5.84 34.10
C ILE A 351 1.99 -5.80 32.59
N VAL A 352 1.67 -4.62 32.06
CA VAL A 352 1.36 -4.38 30.65
C VAL A 352 2.36 -3.41 30.07
N TYR A 353 2.90 -3.74 28.91
CA TYR A 353 3.80 -2.88 28.15
C TYR A 353 3.08 -2.40 26.88
N ALA A 354 3.23 -1.13 26.55
CA ALA A 354 2.69 -0.53 25.34
C ALA A 354 3.73 0.33 24.63
N SER A 355 3.75 0.31 23.31
CA SER A 355 4.53 1.26 22.52
C SER A 355 3.61 2.21 21.76
N SER A 356 3.83 3.50 21.96
CA SER A 356 3.04 4.58 21.37
C SER A 356 3.90 5.36 20.37
N TYR A 357 3.38 5.61 19.17
CA TYR A 357 4.09 6.37 18.15
C TYR A 357 4.58 7.70 18.70
N ALA A 358 5.86 8.02 18.46
CA ALA A 358 6.56 9.21 18.91
C ALA A 358 6.55 9.46 20.44
N ARG A 359 6.04 8.54 21.24
CA ARG A 359 5.98 8.64 22.71
C ARG A 359 6.69 7.48 23.42
N GLY A 360 7.36 6.59 22.65
CA GLY A 360 8.20 5.52 23.18
C GLY A 360 7.44 4.40 23.89
N VAL A 361 8.09 3.77 24.87
CA VAL A 361 7.60 2.56 25.54
C VAL A 361 7.13 2.88 26.95
N TRP A 362 5.97 2.32 27.31
CA TRP A 362 5.24 2.56 28.53
C TRP A 362 4.98 1.26 29.27
N ARG A 363 4.90 1.33 30.59
CA ARG A 363 4.58 0.19 31.46
C ARG A 363 3.48 0.57 32.43
N SER A 364 2.52 -0.34 32.58
CA SER A 364 1.56 -0.39 33.68
C SER A 364 1.90 -1.56 34.59
N SER A 365 1.75 -1.39 35.90
CA SER A 365 1.92 -2.45 36.89
C SER A 365 0.58 -2.88 37.54
N ASP A 366 -0.54 -2.35 37.06
CA ASP A 366 -1.87 -2.48 37.62
C ASP A 366 -2.92 -2.80 36.53
N ALA A 367 -2.53 -3.67 35.62
CA ALA A 367 -3.36 -4.13 34.51
C ALA A 367 -3.91 -3.02 33.58
N GLY A 368 -3.16 -1.91 33.44
CA GLY A 368 -3.45 -0.83 32.54
C GLY A 368 -4.13 0.40 33.17
N MET A 369 -4.27 0.45 34.51
CA MET A 369 -4.93 1.59 35.16
C MET A 369 -4.04 2.82 35.23
N THR A 370 -2.76 2.63 35.53
CA THR A 370 -1.76 3.72 35.54
C THR A 370 -0.55 3.38 34.69
N TRP A 371 0.12 4.41 34.14
CA TRP A 371 1.19 4.24 33.18
C TRP A 371 2.42 5.08 33.53
N THR A 372 3.59 4.49 33.33
CA THR A 372 4.88 5.15 33.46
C THR A 372 5.67 4.95 32.16
N GLN A 373 6.23 6.02 31.61
CA GLN A 373 7.16 5.93 30.50
C GLN A 373 8.47 5.30 30.98
N ILE A 374 8.82 4.16 30.39
CA ILE A 374 10.04 3.42 30.74
C ILE A 374 11.18 3.62 29.73
N LYS A 375 10.87 4.00 28.50
CA LYS A 375 11.83 4.39 27.47
C LYS A 375 11.23 5.50 26.61
N PRO A 376 11.84 6.71 26.63
CA PRO A 376 11.45 7.77 25.71
C PRO A 376 11.61 7.36 24.24
N SER A 377 10.86 7.99 23.36
CA SER A 377 11.05 7.82 21.92
C SER A 377 12.40 8.30 21.46
N LEU A 378 12.98 7.61 20.51
CA LEU A 378 14.25 7.96 19.85
C LEU A 378 14.15 9.35 19.17
N ASN A 379 13.01 9.65 18.56
CA ASN A 379 12.74 10.97 17.99
C ASN A 379 11.28 11.39 18.22
N PRO A 380 10.96 12.06 19.35
CA PRO A 380 9.60 12.45 19.67
C PRO A 380 9.06 13.58 18.76
N ALA A 381 9.92 14.29 18.05
CA ALA A 381 9.53 15.33 17.10
C ALA A 381 9.00 14.76 15.76
N VAL A 382 9.31 13.50 15.47
CA VAL A 382 8.86 12.80 14.26
C VAL A 382 7.69 11.87 14.62
N PHE A 383 6.49 12.26 14.25
CA PHE A 383 5.25 11.55 14.63
C PHE A 383 5.15 10.12 14.08
N GLN A 384 5.94 9.78 13.04
CA GLN A 384 6.07 8.44 12.50
C GLN A 384 7.02 7.53 13.28
N THR A 385 7.78 8.05 14.27
CA THR A 385 8.70 7.21 15.03
C THR A 385 7.96 6.05 15.67
N ARG A 386 8.37 4.83 15.32
CA ARG A 386 7.71 3.56 15.69
C ARG A 386 8.71 2.69 16.47
N ALA A 387 8.25 2.15 17.61
CA ALA A 387 9.00 1.21 18.42
C ALA A 387 8.29 -0.15 18.41
N ALA A 388 8.91 -1.16 17.80
CA ALA A 388 8.49 -2.55 17.97
C ALA A 388 9.04 -3.08 19.31
N ILE A 389 8.23 -3.80 20.06
CA ILE A 389 8.62 -4.38 21.36
C ILE A 389 8.27 -5.86 21.43
N ASP A 390 9.15 -6.63 22.04
CA ASP A 390 8.84 -8.00 22.48
C ASP A 390 9.48 -8.30 23.83
N VAL A 391 8.88 -9.22 24.60
CA VAL A 391 9.27 -9.53 25.98
C VAL A 391 9.45 -11.04 26.17
N THR A 392 10.42 -11.41 27.00
CA THR A 392 10.72 -12.80 27.31
C THR A 392 11.16 -12.97 28.77
N ALA A 393 10.84 -14.12 29.37
CA ALA A 393 11.27 -14.43 30.71
C ALA A 393 12.74 -14.88 30.74
N LEU A 394 13.50 -14.36 31.69
CA LEU A 394 14.86 -14.83 31.97
C LEU A 394 14.90 -15.93 33.04
N PRO A 395 15.92 -16.83 33.01
CA PRO A 395 16.08 -17.88 34.04
C PRO A 395 16.23 -17.32 35.48
N ASN A 396 16.76 -16.10 35.62
CA ASN A 396 16.93 -15.43 36.92
C ASN A 396 15.67 -14.81 37.50
N GLY A 397 14.53 -15.00 36.85
CA GLY A 397 13.25 -14.47 37.30
C GLY A 397 12.92 -13.08 36.81
N LYS A 398 13.78 -12.40 36.07
CA LYS A 398 13.53 -11.09 35.46
C LYS A 398 12.85 -11.22 34.10
N THR A 399 12.37 -10.11 33.60
CA THR A 399 11.80 -10.00 32.24
C THR A 399 12.71 -9.16 31.37
N ARG A 400 13.16 -9.73 30.25
CA ARG A 400 13.89 -9.01 29.21
C ARG A 400 12.91 -8.42 28.23
N MET A 401 13.24 -7.20 27.77
CA MET A 401 12.54 -6.55 26.64
C MET A 401 13.57 -6.18 25.58
N TYR A 402 13.20 -6.45 24.33
CA TYR A 402 13.83 -5.88 23.16
C TYR A 402 12.95 -4.75 22.61
N VAL A 403 13.57 -3.65 22.21
CA VAL A 403 12.91 -2.53 21.55
C VAL A 403 13.67 -2.22 20.27
N TYR A 404 13.03 -2.41 19.13
CA TYR A 404 13.59 -2.01 17.85
C TYR A 404 12.83 -0.79 17.36
N GLU A 405 13.47 0.36 17.34
CA GLU A 405 12.83 1.66 17.11
C GLU A 405 13.48 2.40 15.97
N GLY A 406 12.66 3.02 15.12
CA GLY A 406 13.12 3.83 14.01
C GLY A 406 12.10 4.84 13.51
N ASN A 407 12.52 5.68 12.56
CA ASN A 407 11.75 6.76 11.98
C ASN A 407 12.11 6.96 10.49
N ILE A 408 11.64 8.05 9.88
CA ILE A 408 11.94 8.43 8.49
C ILE A 408 13.28 9.17 8.31
N GLY A 409 14.03 9.38 9.38
CA GLY A 409 15.30 10.13 9.35
C GLY A 409 16.42 9.43 10.08
N ASN A 410 17.62 10.01 10.05
CA ASN A 410 18.78 9.49 10.76
C ASN A 410 18.74 9.87 12.27
N PRO A 411 18.99 8.96 13.23
CA PRO A 411 19.24 7.54 13.02
C PRO A 411 17.97 6.78 12.62
N TYR A 412 18.03 6.01 11.54
CA TYR A 412 16.86 5.34 10.98
C TYR A 412 16.31 4.25 11.91
N SER A 413 17.19 3.39 12.44
CA SER A 413 16.78 2.32 13.36
C SER A 413 17.84 1.98 14.39
N ARG A 414 17.39 1.58 15.61
CA ARG A 414 18.24 1.13 16.70
C ARG A 414 17.58 0.01 17.51
N LEU A 415 18.37 -0.97 17.89
CA LEU A 415 17.98 -2.05 18.80
C LEU A 415 18.42 -1.72 20.22
N PHE A 416 17.47 -1.76 21.15
CA PHE A 416 17.71 -1.59 22.57
C PHE A 416 17.31 -2.84 23.34
N ARG A 417 17.98 -3.11 24.46
CA ARG A 417 17.65 -4.22 25.36
C ARG A 417 17.65 -3.75 26.81
N SER A 418 16.64 -4.21 27.56
CA SER A 418 16.63 -4.17 29.03
C SER A 418 16.48 -5.60 29.57
N ASP A 419 17.32 -6.01 30.50
CA ASP A 419 17.30 -7.33 31.13
C ASP A 419 16.45 -7.36 32.43
N ASP A 420 15.81 -6.25 32.79
CA ASP A 420 14.90 -6.14 33.91
C ASP A 420 13.86 -5.03 33.67
N VAL A 421 13.01 -5.24 32.67
CA VAL A 421 12.04 -4.21 32.27
C VAL A 421 10.92 -4.00 33.27
N ALA A 422 10.70 -4.96 34.20
CA ALA A 422 9.73 -4.84 35.26
C ALA A 422 10.24 -4.01 36.47
N ALA A 423 11.54 -3.68 36.52
CA ALA A 423 12.13 -2.83 37.56
C ALA A 423 11.56 -1.39 37.55
N GLY A 424 11.64 -0.69 38.65
CA GLY A 424 11.10 0.68 38.80
C GLY A 424 11.62 1.65 37.73
N ALA A 425 12.92 1.67 37.47
CA ALA A 425 13.59 2.45 36.43
C ALA A 425 14.48 1.51 35.59
N PRO A 426 13.95 0.86 34.56
CA PRO A 426 14.72 -0.06 33.75
C PRO A 426 15.78 0.67 32.92
N ALA A 427 17.00 0.12 32.85
CA ALA A 427 18.02 0.58 31.95
C ALA A 427 17.90 -0.11 30.59
N PHE A 428 18.06 0.65 29.51
CA PHE A 428 18.09 0.15 28.13
C PHE A 428 19.49 0.34 27.54
N ALA A 429 20.16 -0.75 27.19
CA ALA A 429 21.42 -0.72 26.46
C ALA A 429 21.11 -0.53 24.96
N ASP A 430 21.74 0.43 24.30
CA ASP A 430 21.76 0.55 22.85
C ASP A 430 22.75 -0.49 22.30
N LEU A 431 22.28 -1.39 21.46
CA LEU A 431 23.03 -2.48 20.87
C LEU A 431 23.45 -2.21 19.42
N THR A 432 23.11 -1.03 18.88
CA THR A 432 23.35 -0.66 17.47
C THR A 432 24.58 0.22 17.33
N SER A 433 25.42 -0.04 16.33
CA SER A 433 26.59 0.76 16.00
C SER A 433 26.67 1.03 14.50
N SER A 434 27.00 2.25 14.12
CA SER A 434 27.30 2.61 12.71
C SER A 434 28.70 2.15 12.25
N ASN A 435 29.57 1.71 13.18
CA ASN A 435 30.90 1.24 12.85
C ASN A 435 30.88 -0.26 12.47
N PRO A 436 31.29 -0.63 11.24
CA PRO A 436 31.36 -2.04 10.84
C PRO A 436 32.28 -2.91 11.69
N ALA A 437 33.23 -2.33 12.43
CA ALA A 437 34.05 -3.09 13.36
C ALA A 437 33.25 -3.61 14.57
N ASP A 438 32.14 -2.97 14.92
CA ASP A 438 31.33 -3.32 16.07
C ASP A 438 30.23 -4.36 15.71
N PRO A 439 29.97 -5.35 16.56
CA PRO A 439 28.94 -6.38 16.31
C PRO A 439 27.55 -5.79 16.07
N GLY A 440 27.19 -4.69 16.73
CA GLY A 440 25.90 -4.01 16.60
C GLY A 440 25.64 -3.36 15.23
N PHE A 441 26.59 -3.42 14.29
CA PHE A 441 26.39 -2.96 12.92
C PHE A 441 25.26 -3.74 12.21
N ALA A 442 25.00 -4.97 12.64
CA ALA A 442 23.99 -5.81 12.02
C ALA A 442 22.58 -5.17 11.97
N THR A 443 22.22 -4.41 13.00
CA THR A 443 20.89 -3.76 13.11
C THR A 443 20.91 -2.27 12.75
N TYR A 444 22.08 -1.74 12.33
CA TYR A 444 22.21 -0.33 12.00
C TYR A 444 21.51 0.00 10.67
N ASN A 445 20.64 0.99 10.68
CA ASN A 445 19.95 1.50 9.51
C ASN A 445 19.16 0.43 8.71
N GLN A 446 18.63 -0.57 9.40
CA GLN A 446 17.99 -1.73 8.77
C GLN A 446 16.70 -1.38 7.99
N CYS A 447 16.00 -0.30 8.33
CA CYS A 447 14.78 0.10 7.62
C CYS A 447 15.00 1.24 6.60
N THR A 448 16.20 1.75 6.45
CA THR A 448 16.58 2.80 5.47
C THR A 448 15.64 4.01 5.36
N GLY A 449 14.94 4.39 6.43
CA GLY A 449 13.96 5.49 6.43
C GLY A 449 12.50 5.03 6.40
N GLN A 450 12.22 3.75 6.24
CA GLN A 450 10.86 3.18 6.20
C GLN A 450 10.40 2.57 7.54
N CYS A 451 11.12 2.75 8.65
CA CYS A 451 10.74 2.17 9.95
C CYS A 451 9.34 2.58 10.45
N TRP A 452 8.76 3.61 9.88
CA TRP A 452 7.37 4.00 10.14
C TRP A 452 6.37 3.00 9.54
N TYR A 453 6.78 2.25 8.51
CA TYR A 453 5.98 1.29 7.76
C TYR A 453 6.35 -0.16 8.13
N ASP A 454 7.62 -0.53 8.02
CA ASP A 454 8.16 -1.87 8.14
C ASP A 454 9.15 -2.00 9.29
N VAL A 455 8.73 -2.38 10.45
CA VAL A 455 9.59 -2.69 11.58
C VAL A 455 8.95 -3.72 12.50
N PHE A 456 9.70 -4.74 12.87
CA PHE A 456 9.31 -5.67 13.91
C PHE A 456 10.51 -6.10 14.75
N VAL A 457 10.23 -6.63 15.94
CA VAL A 457 11.15 -7.41 16.78
C VAL A 457 10.41 -8.62 17.30
N HIS A 458 11.05 -9.78 17.30
CA HIS A 458 10.46 -11.03 17.76
C HIS A 458 11.49 -11.86 18.55
N THR A 459 11.12 -12.34 19.74
CA THR A 459 11.89 -13.28 20.54
C THR A 459 11.08 -14.55 20.76
N PRO A 460 11.57 -15.73 20.32
CA PRO A 460 10.85 -16.98 20.48
C PRO A 460 10.67 -17.34 21.95
N ALA A 461 9.49 -17.83 22.34
CA ALA A 461 9.18 -18.17 23.72
C ALA A 461 10.17 -19.21 24.28
N GLY A 462 10.73 -18.92 25.46
CA GLY A 462 11.71 -19.77 26.11
C GLY A 462 13.15 -19.67 25.58
N HIS A 463 13.41 -18.78 24.60
CA HIS A 463 14.74 -18.57 24.02
C HIS A 463 15.12 -17.09 24.12
N PRO A 464 15.40 -16.57 25.33
CA PRO A 464 15.57 -15.14 25.56
C PRO A 464 16.77 -14.52 24.84
N ASP A 465 17.77 -15.29 24.46
CA ASP A 465 18.95 -14.81 23.72
C ASP A 465 18.77 -14.86 22.19
N VAL A 466 17.66 -15.43 21.71
CA VAL A 466 17.31 -15.44 20.30
C VAL A 466 16.38 -14.25 20.01
N VAL A 467 16.77 -13.38 19.11
CA VAL A 467 15.95 -12.26 18.67
C VAL A 467 16.08 -12.03 17.17
N TYR A 468 14.95 -11.80 16.53
CA TYR A 468 14.83 -11.39 15.14
C TYR A 468 14.44 -9.91 15.10
N THR A 469 15.07 -9.16 14.22
CA THR A 469 14.67 -7.80 13.83
C THR A 469 14.37 -7.79 12.34
N GLY A 470 13.36 -7.04 11.93
CA GLY A 470 13.02 -6.86 10.53
C GLY A 470 12.75 -5.39 10.21
N GLY A 471 12.98 -5.07 8.96
CA GLY A 471 12.78 -3.74 8.39
C GLY A 471 12.78 -3.80 6.87
N SER A 472 13.17 -2.74 6.19
CA SER A 472 13.32 -2.71 4.74
C SER A 472 14.69 -3.18 4.29
N TYR A 473 14.86 -3.45 3.00
CA TYR A 473 16.16 -3.66 2.39
C TYR A 473 17.09 -2.48 2.62
N VAL A 474 18.33 -2.75 2.95
CA VAL A 474 19.42 -1.78 2.83
C VAL A 474 19.97 -1.87 1.41
N TYR A 475 19.35 -1.18 0.46
CA TYR A 475 19.58 -1.36 -0.97
C TYR A 475 21.05 -1.23 -1.38
N GLY A 476 21.78 -0.26 -0.84
CA GLY A 476 23.22 -0.06 -1.07
C GLY A 476 24.13 -0.98 -0.23
N GLU A 477 23.61 -2.03 0.41
CA GLU A 477 24.37 -2.89 1.28
C GLU A 477 25.39 -3.76 0.52
N THR A 478 26.62 -3.73 0.99
CA THR A 478 27.70 -4.57 0.45
C THR A 478 28.34 -5.46 1.51
N VAL A 479 28.11 -5.16 2.80
CA VAL A 479 28.64 -5.93 3.95
C VAL A 479 27.84 -7.20 4.20
N ALA A 480 26.55 -7.22 3.79
CA ALA A 480 25.65 -8.34 4.01
C ALA A 480 24.74 -8.57 2.80
N HIS A 481 23.60 -9.21 2.94
CA HIS A 481 22.58 -9.45 1.93
C HIS A 481 21.32 -8.61 2.21
N LYS A 482 21.41 -7.28 2.17
CA LYS A 482 20.29 -6.33 2.37
C LYS A 482 19.79 -6.21 3.80
N ARG A 483 20.07 -7.13 4.70
CA ARG A 483 19.69 -7.07 6.13
C ARG A 483 18.20 -6.82 6.42
N ALA A 484 17.29 -7.25 5.54
CA ALA A 484 15.86 -7.08 5.75
C ALA A 484 15.40 -7.76 7.04
N VAL A 485 15.91 -8.97 7.29
CA VAL A 485 15.73 -9.69 8.56
C VAL A 485 17.11 -10.08 9.11
N VAL A 486 17.34 -9.79 10.38
CA VAL A 486 18.56 -10.13 11.11
C VAL A 486 18.22 -11.01 12.30
N LEU A 487 18.96 -12.13 12.45
CA LEU A 487 18.88 -13.03 13.59
C LEU A 487 20.09 -12.82 14.50
N SER A 488 19.84 -12.58 15.77
CA SER A 488 20.83 -12.68 16.84
C SER A 488 20.59 -13.93 17.71
N THR A 489 21.66 -14.58 18.15
CA THR A 489 21.62 -15.70 19.09
C THR A 489 22.40 -15.39 20.39
N ASP A 490 22.81 -14.16 20.58
CA ASP A 490 23.58 -13.64 21.70
C ASP A 490 22.91 -12.41 22.34
N ALA A 491 21.59 -12.43 22.40
CA ALA A 491 20.78 -11.39 23.02
C ALA A 491 20.90 -10.00 22.34
N GLY A 492 21.03 -9.97 21.01
CA GLY A 492 21.06 -8.75 20.21
C GLY A 492 22.44 -8.11 20.07
N VAL A 493 23.51 -8.73 20.60
CA VAL A 493 24.87 -8.16 20.55
C VAL A 493 25.45 -8.24 19.15
N SER A 494 25.28 -9.37 18.46
CA SER A 494 25.65 -9.55 17.06
C SER A 494 24.49 -10.15 16.27
N GLY A 495 24.55 -10.12 14.93
CA GLY A 495 23.48 -10.67 14.10
C GLY A 495 23.99 -11.24 12.79
N THR A 496 23.24 -12.22 12.26
CA THR A 496 23.43 -12.82 10.94
C THR A 496 22.26 -12.46 10.04
N ASP A 497 22.55 -12.29 8.75
CA ASP A 497 21.58 -11.83 7.78
C ASP A 497 20.70 -13.00 7.30
N MET A 498 19.37 -12.85 7.43
CA MET A 498 18.38 -13.86 7.04
C MET A 498 17.71 -13.52 5.71
N THR A 499 18.17 -12.53 4.99
CA THR A 499 17.47 -11.98 3.79
C THR A 499 17.54 -12.94 2.61
N TYR A 500 18.66 -13.62 2.41
CA TYR A 500 18.85 -14.60 1.34
C TYR A 500 19.21 -15.97 1.89
N ASP A 501 18.90 -17.04 1.10
CA ASP A 501 19.29 -18.41 1.42
C ASP A 501 20.58 -18.86 0.72
N GLY A 502 21.04 -20.04 1.03
CA GLY A 502 22.25 -20.61 0.49
C GLY A 502 22.05 -21.70 -0.58
N THR A 503 20.86 -21.78 -1.19
CA THR A 503 20.54 -22.86 -2.16
C THR A 503 21.27 -22.73 -3.48
N ASP A 504 21.44 -21.48 -3.96
CA ASP A 504 22.16 -21.15 -5.18
C ASP A 504 23.04 -19.91 -4.94
N GLU A 505 24.34 -20.03 -5.19
CA GLU A 505 25.27 -18.92 -4.98
C GLU A 505 25.05 -17.76 -5.94
N LEU A 506 24.58 -18.06 -7.15
CA LEU A 506 24.34 -17.03 -8.16
C LEU A 506 22.91 -16.46 -8.06
N HIS A 507 21.96 -17.27 -7.65
CA HIS A 507 20.54 -16.93 -7.65
C HIS A 507 19.86 -17.39 -6.35
N PRO A 508 20.26 -16.85 -5.18
CA PRO A 508 19.64 -17.24 -3.92
C PRO A 508 18.18 -16.80 -3.85
N ASN A 509 17.33 -17.57 -3.18
CA ASN A 509 16.00 -17.10 -2.82
C ASN A 509 16.12 -15.99 -1.78
N GLY A 510 15.28 -14.97 -1.89
CA GLY A 510 15.27 -13.82 -1.01
C GLY A 510 13.88 -13.47 -0.49
N LEU A 511 13.86 -12.65 0.54
CA LEU A 511 12.65 -12.01 1.04
C LEU A 511 12.24 -10.88 0.10
N HIS A 512 11.01 -10.41 0.21
CA HIS A 512 10.59 -9.12 -0.37
C HIS A 512 11.24 -7.95 0.42
N PRO A 513 11.38 -6.74 -0.13
CA PRO A 513 12.01 -5.62 0.57
C PRO A 513 11.40 -5.23 1.92
N ASP A 514 10.07 -5.26 2.07
CA ASP A 514 9.36 -4.63 3.19
C ASP A 514 8.76 -5.65 4.14
N GLN A 515 9.25 -5.68 5.40
CA GLN A 515 8.94 -6.73 6.36
C GLN A 515 7.92 -6.25 7.40
N HIS A 516 6.88 -7.04 7.69
CA HIS A 516 5.78 -6.65 8.60
C HIS A 516 5.66 -7.47 9.86
N ALA A 517 5.83 -8.77 9.77
CA ALA A 517 5.63 -9.66 10.91
C ALA A 517 6.48 -10.92 10.78
N LEU A 518 6.89 -11.47 11.93
CA LEU A 518 7.59 -12.74 11.96
C LEU A 518 7.09 -13.57 13.14
N VAL A 519 6.85 -14.84 12.89
CA VAL A 519 6.59 -15.86 13.92
C VAL A 519 7.52 -17.04 13.74
N THR A 520 7.80 -17.74 14.83
CA THR A 520 8.66 -18.95 14.81
C THR A 520 7.86 -20.20 15.09
N ASN A 521 8.33 -21.32 14.57
CA ASN A 521 7.81 -22.63 14.94
C ASN A 521 8.00 -22.84 16.44
N PRO A 522 6.94 -23.12 17.22
CA PRO A 522 7.04 -23.31 18.68
C PRO A 522 8.01 -24.40 19.11
N ARG A 523 8.38 -25.31 18.19
CA ARG A 523 9.32 -26.44 18.44
C ARG A 523 10.73 -26.21 17.87
N ASN A 524 10.91 -25.15 17.07
CA ASN A 524 12.20 -24.78 16.49
C ASN A 524 12.31 -23.26 16.39
N PRO A 525 13.01 -22.58 17.31
CA PRO A 525 13.12 -21.12 17.33
C PRO A 525 13.86 -20.54 16.13
N PHE A 526 14.50 -21.38 15.32
CA PHE A 526 15.26 -21.00 14.13
C PHE A 526 14.45 -21.17 12.82
N GLN A 527 13.31 -21.86 12.88
CA GLN A 527 12.39 -21.93 11.77
C GLN A 527 11.38 -20.79 11.87
N PHE A 528 11.58 -19.77 11.06
CA PHE A 528 10.68 -18.63 11.02
C PHE A 528 9.74 -18.67 9.82
N PHE A 529 8.61 -18.00 9.96
CA PHE A 529 7.67 -17.61 8.93
C PHE A 529 7.61 -16.10 9.00
N GLU A 530 7.97 -15.49 7.89
CA GLU A 530 8.05 -14.04 7.79
C GLU A 530 6.98 -13.57 6.79
N ALA A 531 6.31 -12.47 7.11
CA ALA A 531 5.25 -11.84 6.35
C ALA A 531 5.71 -10.47 5.86
N ASN A 532 5.65 -10.25 4.56
CA ASN A 532 6.13 -9.07 3.85
C ASN A 532 5.17 -8.64 2.74
N ASP A 533 5.54 -7.65 1.94
CA ASP A 533 4.72 -7.17 0.82
C ASP A 533 4.60 -8.17 -0.33
N GLY A 534 5.48 -9.14 -0.42
CA GLY A 534 5.45 -10.26 -1.38
C GLY A 534 4.81 -11.55 -0.84
N GLY A 535 4.17 -11.51 0.35
CA GLY A 535 3.46 -12.66 0.93
C GLY A 535 4.13 -13.24 2.16
N ILE A 536 4.24 -14.57 2.23
CA ILE A 536 4.79 -15.30 3.37
C ILE A 536 5.97 -16.14 2.90
N MET A 537 7.11 -15.97 3.56
CA MET A 537 8.31 -16.76 3.37
C MET A 537 8.53 -17.68 4.57
N ARG A 538 9.00 -18.90 4.32
CA ARG A 538 9.33 -19.90 5.33
C ARG A 538 10.81 -20.25 5.27
N SER A 539 11.52 -20.19 6.39
CA SER A 539 12.88 -20.72 6.49
C SER A 539 12.85 -22.21 6.84
N SER A 540 13.92 -22.93 6.45
CA SER A 540 14.10 -24.33 6.85
C SER A 540 14.38 -24.50 8.35
N GLY A 541 14.79 -23.44 9.04
CA GLY A 541 15.30 -23.52 10.42
C GLY A 541 16.69 -24.11 10.54
N GLN A 542 17.38 -24.26 9.42
CA GLN A 542 18.78 -24.67 9.32
C GLN A 542 19.61 -23.58 8.66
N PHE A 543 20.90 -23.57 8.92
CA PHE A 543 21.82 -22.55 8.44
C PHE A 543 22.97 -23.16 7.65
N VAL A 544 23.53 -22.35 6.76
CA VAL A 544 24.77 -22.63 6.04
C VAL A 544 25.72 -21.43 6.18
N ASP A 545 27.02 -21.72 6.10
CA ASP A 545 28.05 -20.69 6.06
C ASP A 545 28.31 -20.25 4.61
N ARG A 546 28.08 -18.97 4.33
CA ARG A 546 28.37 -18.34 3.05
C ARG A 546 29.38 -17.19 3.21
N SER A 547 30.18 -17.23 4.26
CA SER A 547 31.20 -16.19 4.52
C SER A 547 32.22 -16.03 3.37
N ALA A 548 32.43 -17.08 2.58
CA ALA A 548 33.24 -17.00 1.37
C ALA A 548 32.72 -16.02 0.31
N TRP A 549 31.42 -15.70 0.28
CA TRP A 549 30.84 -14.68 -0.60
C TRP A 549 31.40 -13.28 -0.34
N CYS A 550 31.95 -13.05 0.85
CA CYS A 550 32.60 -11.80 1.22
C CYS A 550 33.92 -11.54 0.51
N ASP A 551 34.48 -12.54 -0.12
CA ASP A 551 35.70 -12.45 -0.91
C ASP A 551 35.43 -12.04 -2.38
N ASN A 552 34.14 -11.92 -2.79
CA ASN A 552 33.74 -11.41 -4.12
C ASN A 552 34.15 -9.95 -4.26
N PRO A 553 34.97 -9.60 -5.29
CA PRO A 553 35.43 -8.23 -5.54
C PRO A 553 34.27 -7.22 -5.75
N ASP A 554 33.15 -7.65 -6.30
CA ASP A 554 31.99 -6.80 -6.61
C ASP A 554 31.35 -6.22 -5.34
N ARG A 555 31.57 -6.83 -4.18
CA ARG A 555 31.12 -6.28 -2.90
C ARG A 555 31.87 -5.02 -2.47
N ASN A 556 33.02 -4.74 -3.09
CA ASN A 556 33.83 -3.55 -2.84
C ASN A 556 34.11 -3.31 -1.32
N LEU A 557 34.45 -4.36 -0.59
CA LEU A 557 34.75 -4.29 0.85
C LEU A 557 36.16 -3.74 1.05
N THR A 558 36.27 -2.42 1.13
CA THR A 558 37.54 -1.69 1.12
C THR A 558 38.37 -1.79 2.42
N THR A 559 37.76 -2.21 3.52
CA THR A 559 38.44 -2.32 4.82
C THR A 559 38.35 -3.72 5.41
N GLN A 560 39.33 -4.12 6.21
CA GLN A 560 39.31 -5.42 6.89
C GLN A 560 38.10 -5.53 7.84
N ALA A 561 37.76 -4.45 8.57
CA ALA A 561 36.57 -4.43 9.43
C ALA A 561 35.27 -4.76 8.67
N ARG A 562 35.09 -4.21 7.46
CA ARG A 562 33.93 -4.54 6.62
C ARG A 562 33.95 -5.99 6.14
N LYS A 563 35.13 -6.54 5.79
CA LYS A 563 35.28 -7.97 5.42
C LYS A 563 34.98 -8.88 6.59
N ASP A 564 35.50 -8.60 7.77
CA ASP A 564 35.27 -9.41 8.97
C ASP A 564 33.78 -9.36 9.37
N ARG A 565 33.13 -8.19 9.26
CA ARG A 565 31.72 -8.06 9.52
C ARG A 565 30.88 -8.83 8.49
N CYS A 566 31.20 -8.73 7.21
CA CYS A 566 30.57 -9.53 6.17
C CYS A 566 30.66 -11.03 6.50
N LYS A 567 31.87 -11.54 6.78
CA LYS A 567 32.06 -12.95 7.11
C LYS A 567 31.25 -13.38 8.33
N GLN A 568 31.18 -12.55 9.35
CA GLN A 568 30.35 -12.83 10.53
C GLN A 568 28.87 -12.83 10.19
N MET A 569 28.38 -11.86 9.40
CA MET A 569 26.96 -11.75 9.07
C MET A 569 26.48 -12.84 8.10
N LEU A 570 27.34 -13.35 7.22
CA LEU A 570 27.03 -14.43 6.29
C LEU A 570 27.44 -15.83 6.78
N SER A 571 27.96 -15.95 8.03
CA SER A 571 28.39 -17.24 8.60
C SER A 571 27.24 -18.19 8.93
N LYS A 572 26.01 -17.68 9.05
CA LYS A 572 24.80 -18.46 9.36
C LYS A 572 23.61 -17.84 8.68
N ILE A 573 23.52 -17.99 7.35
CA ILE A 573 22.33 -17.59 6.61
C ILE A 573 21.36 -18.77 6.50
N PRO A 574 20.07 -18.58 6.18
CA PRO A 574 19.13 -19.67 6.01
C PRO A 574 19.66 -20.68 4.96
N ALA A 575 19.61 -21.97 5.27
CA ALA A 575 19.93 -23.00 4.29
C ALA A 575 18.92 -23.01 3.14
N LYS A 576 17.64 -22.66 3.42
CA LYS A 576 16.57 -22.57 2.45
C LYS A 576 15.52 -21.57 2.90
N LEU A 577 15.06 -20.73 1.94
CA LEU A 577 13.87 -19.89 2.02
C LEU A 577 12.88 -20.35 0.94
N GLU A 578 11.59 -20.37 1.29
CA GLU A 578 10.52 -20.80 0.39
C GLU A 578 9.31 -19.89 0.51
N GLY A 579 8.77 -19.40 -0.61
CA GLY A 579 7.46 -18.78 -0.65
C GLY A 579 6.38 -19.84 -0.42
N VAL A 580 5.51 -19.62 0.57
CA VAL A 580 4.42 -20.55 0.92
C VAL A 580 3.04 -20.02 0.51
N ASN A 581 3.00 -19.22 -0.54
CA ASN A 581 1.84 -18.44 -0.97
C ASN A 581 0.92 -19.16 -1.97
N LYS A 582 1.35 -20.30 -2.51
CA LYS A 582 0.57 -21.02 -3.54
C LYS A 582 -0.85 -21.33 -3.06
N GLY A 583 -1.82 -20.89 -3.84
CA GLY A 583 -3.24 -20.98 -3.50
C GLY A 583 -3.83 -19.71 -2.88
N MET A 584 -3.02 -18.76 -2.43
CA MET A 584 -3.48 -17.45 -1.99
C MET A 584 -3.61 -16.53 -3.22
N ASN A 585 -4.77 -15.92 -3.36
CA ASN A 585 -5.03 -14.94 -4.43
C ASN A 585 -5.11 -13.55 -3.80
N THR A 586 -3.95 -12.99 -3.46
CA THR A 586 -3.86 -11.82 -2.57
C THR A 586 -3.18 -10.60 -3.19
N LEU A 587 -2.80 -10.66 -4.46
CA LEU A 587 -2.24 -9.49 -5.14
C LEU A 587 -3.25 -8.35 -5.23
N GLN A 588 -2.76 -7.12 -5.03
CA GLN A 588 -3.52 -5.89 -5.02
C GLN A 588 -3.49 -5.24 -6.41
N PHE A 589 -4.37 -5.71 -7.31
CA PHE A 589 -4.44 -5.16 -8.68
C PHE A 589 -4.96 -3.72 -8.67
N ILE A 590 -4.24 -2.85 -9.36
CA ILE A 590 -4.61 -1.46 -9.64
C ILE A 590 -5.29 -1.38 -11.01
N SER A 591 -4.82 -2.15 -11.98
CA SER A 591 -5.35 -2.19 -13.33
C SER A 591 -5.38 -3.62 -13.87
N LEU A 592 -6.18 -3.82 -14.92
CA LEU A 592 -6.18 -5.05 -15.69
C LEU A 592 -6.48 -4.72 -17.16
N SER A 593 -5.61 -5.13 -18.04
CA SER A 593 -5.78 -5.01 -19.49
C SER A 593 -5.86 -6.39 -20.15
N VAL A 594 -6.54 -6.43 -21.28
CA VAL A 594 -6.73 -7.63 -22.10
C VAL A 594 -6.22 -7.34 -23.50
N SER A 595 -5.40 -8.23 -24.04
CA SER A 595 -4.90 -8.07 -25.41
C SER A 595 -6.07 -8.05 -26.42
N PRO A 596 -6.12 -7.08 -27.32
CA PRO A 596 -7.14 -7.08 -28.38
C PRO A 596 -6.95 -8.24 -29.39
N HIS A 597 -5.78 -8.86 -29.42
CA HIS A 597 -5.42 -9.95 -30.31
C HIS A 597 -5.69 -11.33 -29.72
N ASP A 598 -5.53 -11.49 -28.41
CA ASP A 598 -5.79 -12.73 -27.66
C ASP A 598 -6.44 -12.43 -26.32
N VAL A 599 -7.70 -12.78 -26.18
CA VAL A 599 -8.49 -12.57 -24.95
C VAL A 599 -8.02 -13.40 -23.76
N ASN A 600 -7.11 -14.37 -23.96
CA ASN A 600 -6.50 -15.10 -22.88
C ASN A 600 -5.21 -14.44 -22.36
N LEU A 601 -4.70 -13.45 -23.11
CA LEU A 601 -3.52 -12.70 -22.70
C LEU A 601 -3.98 -11.50 -21.89
N LEU A 602 -3.72 -11.56 -20.58
CA LEU A 602 -4.03 -10.53 -19.60
C LEU A 602 -2.74 -9.93 -19.06
N GLN A 603 -2.75 -8.62 -18.79
CA GLN A 603 -1.68 -7.95 -18.07
C GLN A 603 -2.29 -7.04 -17.03
N GLY A 604 -1.68 -6.95 -15.84
CA GLY A 604 -2.17 -6.08 -14.79
C GLY A 604 -1.06 -5.63 -13.85
N GLY A 605 -1.10 -4.35 -13.51
CA GLY A 605 -0.24 -3.76 -12.48
C GLY A 605 -0.77 -4.05 -11.09
N THR A 606 0.14 -4.31 -10.17
CA THR A 606 -0.18 -4.55 -8.76
C THR A 606 0.71 -3.70 -7.89
N GLN A 607 0.17 -3.24 -6.79
CA GLN A 607 0.96 -2.50 -5.82
C GLN A 607 2.03 -3.39 -5.18
N ASP A 608 3.20 -2.82 -4.94
CA ASP A 608 4.40 -3.39 -4.32
C ASP A 608 4.96 -4.64 -5.03
N ASN A 609 4.25 -5.20 -6.03
CA ASN A 609 4.58 -6.49 -6.64
C ASN A 609 4.71 -6.44 -8.17
N GLY A 610 4.75 -5.25 -8.75
CA GLY A 610 5.01 -5.04 -10.18
C GLY A 610 3.88 -5.41 -11.12
N THR A 611 4.24 -5.68 -12.36
CA THR A 611 3.31 -6.00 -13.45
C THR A 611 3.34 -7.49 -13.76
N TRP A 612 2.16 -8.06 -13.89
CA TRP A 612 1.94 -9.51 -14.07
C TRP A 612 1.24 -9.81 -15.36
N GLU A 613 1.60 -10.92 -15.97
CA GLU A 613 1.02 -11.41 -17.21
C GLU A 613 0.46 -12.82 -17.06
N ASN A 614 -0.75 -13.04 -17.61
CA ASN A 614 -1.37 -14.35 -17.78
C ASN A 614 -1.44 -14.68 -19.28
N LYS A 615 -0.89 -15.81 -19.68
CA LYS A 615 -0.86 -16.30 -21.07
C LYS A 615 -1.88 -17.43 -21.32
N GLY A 616 -3.04 -17.37 -20.66
CA GLY A 616 -4.09 -18.37 -20.78
C GLY A 616 -3.94 -19.54 -19.80
N GLU A 617 -2.90 -19.57 -18.99
CA GLU A 617 -2.78 -20.55 -17.92
C GLU A 617 -3.68 -20.13 -16.76
N ARG A 618 -4.65 -20.97 -16.46
CA ARG A 618 -5.65 -20.65 -15.45
C ARG A 618 -4.98 -20.47 -14.08
N ARG A 619 -5.11 -19.27 -13.50
CA ARG A 619 -4.61 -18.88 -12.17
C ARG A 619 -3.10 -18.80 -12.02
N ARG A 620 -2.31 -19.08 -13.03
CA ARG A 620 -0.87 -18.86 -13.02
C ARG A 620 -0.53 -17.60 -13.80
N TRP A 621 0.16 -16.69 -13.15
CA TRP A 621 0.63 -15.42 -13.70
C TRP A 621 2.13 -15.30 -13.50
N VAL A 622 2.81 -14.68 -14.45
CA VAL A 622 4.26 -14.49 -14.40
C VAL A 622 4.55 -13.00 -14.28
N ASN A 623 5.43 -12.63 -13.37
CA ASN A 623 5.90 -11.26 -13.25
C ASN A 623 6.73 -10.86 -14.49
N THR A 624 6.43 -9.70 -15.06
CA THR A 624 7.13 -9.16 -16.23
C THR A 624 7.91 -7.90 -15.88
N MET A 625 7.62 -7.25 -14.75
CA MET A 625 8.36 -6.11 -14.25
C MET A 625 8.14 -6.00 -12.73
N ILE A 626 9.19 -5.62 -12.02
CA ILE A 626 9.24 -5.45 -10.55
C ILE A 626 8.76 -4.05 -10.12
N GLY A 627 8.72 -3.80 -8.83
CA GLY A 627 8.33 -2.53 -8.19
C GLY A 627 6.82 -2.36 -8.09
N ASP A 628 6.32 -1.14 -8.03
CA ASP A 628 4.89 -0.88 -8.16
C ASP A 628 4.41 -1.12 -9.59
N GLY A 629 3.18 -1.58 -9.77
CA GLY A 629 2.56 -1.74 -11.08
C GLY A 629 1.27 -0.91 -11.15
N GLY A 630 1.23 0.06 -12.06
CA GLY A 630 0.08 0.92 -12.31
C GLY A 630 -0.72 0.51 -13.54
N ALA A 631 -0.96 1.45 -14.46
CA ALA A 631 -1.65 1.20 -15.71
C ALA A 631 -0.87 0.23 -16.61
N SER A 632 -1.58 -0.50 -17.44
CA SER A 632 -0.98 -1.40 -18.44
C SER A 632 -1.84 -1.45 -19.70
N GLY A 633 -1.28 -1.93 -20.81
CA GLY A 633 -2.04 -2.04 -22.06
C GLY A 633 -1.27 -2.69 -23.20
N PHE A 634 -2.03 -3.01 -24.25
CA PHE A 634 -1.53 -3.65 -25.47
C PHE A 634 -1.82 -2.77 -26.69
N ASP A 635 -0.90 -2.75 -27.66
CA ASP A 635 -1.12 -2.04 -28.91
C ASP A 635 -2.19 -2.73 -29.77
N VAL A 636 -3.03 -1.93 -30.40
CA VAL A 636 -4.16 -2.43 -31.21
C VAL A 636 -3.72 -3.10 -32.50
N GLY A 637 -2.58 -2.73 -33.06
CA GLY A 637 -2.09 -3.22 -34.36
C GLY A 637 -0.98 -4.27 -34.23
N LYS A 638 -0.25 -4.29 -33.12
CA LYS A 638 0.94 -5.14 -32.95
C LYS A 638 0.85 -5.94 -31.66
N PRO A 639 0.59 -7.24 -31.73
CA PRO A 639 0.34 -8.09 -30.56
C PRO A 639 1.55 -8.19 -29.61
N GLU A 640 2.76 -7.99 -30.14
CA GLU A 640 4.01 -8.02 -29.38
C GLU A 640 4.25 -6.73 -28.57
N PHE A 641 3.57 -5.63 -28.90
CA PHE A 641 3.78 -4.33 -28.25
C PHE A 641 2.85 -4.16 -27.06
N ARG A 642 3.41 -3.74 -25.94
CA ARG A 642 2.69 -3.47 -24.69
C ARG A 642 3.38 -2.42 -23.85
N PHE A 643 2.67 -1.83 -22.91
CA PHE A 643 3.24 -0.95 -21.91
C PHE A 643 2.80 -1.37 -20.52
N HIS A 644 3.54 -0.90 -19.54
CA HIS A 644 3.12 -0.78 -18.14
C HIS A 644 3.58 0.58 -17.60
N THR A 645 3.12 0.93 -16.40
CA THR A 645 3.64 2.05 -15.63
C THR A 645 4.07 1.57 -14.26
N PHE A 646 5.07 2.21 -13.72
CA PHE A 646 5.44 2.17 -12.31
C PHE A 646 4.56 3.17 -11.55
N PHE A 647 5.06 3.89 -10.54
CA PHE A 647 4.35 5.04 -9.96
C PHE A 647 4.61 6.31 -10.78
N ASP A 648 3.84 7.40 -10.53
CA ASP A 648 3.88 8.63 -11.32
C ASP A 648 3.44 8.38 -12.79
N VAL A 649 3.71 9.29 -13.69
CA VAL A 649 3.47 9.13 -15.12
C VAL A 649 4.72 8.52 -15.77
N SER A 650 4.88 7.23 -15.62
CA SER A 650 6.12 6.50 -15.89
C SER A 650 5.94 5.34 -16.89
N PRO A 651 5.42 5.58 -18.11
CA PRO A 651 5.27 4.50 -19.07
C PRO A 651 6.64 3.92 -19.50
N GLU A 652 6.73 2.60 -19.33
CA GLU A 652 7.73 1.75 -19.97
C GLU A 652 7.05 0.90 -21.04
N VAL A 653 7.70 0.72 -22.15
CA VAL A 653 7.17 0.01 -23.30
C VAL A 653 8.00 -1.22 -23.64
N ASN A 654 7.34 -2.23 -24.18
CA ASN A 654 7.99 -3.48 -24.59
C ASN A 654 7.58 -3.84 -25.99
N PHE A 655 8.54 -4.20 -26.82
CA PHE A 655 8.38 -4.55 -28.24
C PHE A 655 8.59 -6.05 -28.49
N ASN A 656 8.79 -6.82 -27.43
CA ASN A 656 9.18 -8.22 -27.46
C ASN A 656 8.31 -9.09 -26.52
N ASN A 657 6.98 -9.03 -26.71
CA ASN A 657 6.02 -9.89 -25.99
C ASN A 657 6.12 -9.86 -24.45
N GLY A 658 6.54 -8.73 -23.87
CA GLY A 658 6.69 -8.56 -22.43
C GLY A 658 7.90 -9.27 -21.85
N ASP A 659 8.89 -9.57 -22.66
CA ASP A 659 10.17 -10.09 -22.19
C ASP A 659 10.80 -9.14 -21.17
N ILE A 660 11.15 -9.65 -20.01
CA ILE A 660 11.55 -8.86 -18.84
C ILE A 660 12.80 -8.01 -19.09
N GLY A 661 13.70 -8.45 -19.98
CA GLY A 661 14.92 -7.74 -20.34
C GLY A 661 14.73 -6.63 -21.37
N SER A 662 13.57 -6.54 -21.99
CA SER A 662 13.31 -5.71 -23.17
C SER A 662 12.40 -4.51 -22.88
N TRP A 663 12.28 -4.08 -21.63
CA TRP A 663 11.50 -2.89 -21.27
C TRP A 663 12.33 -1.62 -21.52
N ILE A 664 11.67 -0.63 -22.15
CA ILE A 664 12.25 0.65 -22.55
C ILE A 664 11.54 1.76 -21.80
N TRP A 665 12.28 2.53 -21.02
CA TRP A 665 11.80 3.74 -20.38
C TRP A 665 11.50 4.84 -21.41
N THR A 666 10.32 5.49 -21.31
CA THR A 666 9.92 6.52 -22.29
C THR A 666 9.38 7.78 -21.64
N ALA A 667 9.48 7.95 -20.35
CA ALA A 667 8.71 8.93 -19.60
C ALA A 667 9.40 10.27 -19.32
N ASP A 668 10.64 10.50 -19.75
CA ASP A 668 11.39 11.73 -19.41
C ASP A 668 10.61 13.05 -19.59
N PRO A 669 9.78 13.23 -20.65
CA PRO A 669 9.04 14.47 -20.82
C PRO A 669 7.90 14.69 -19.83
N ILE A 670 7.43 13.65 -19.12
CA ILE A 670 6.19 13.65 -18.34
C ILE A 670 6.37 13.20 -16.90
N TYR A 671 7.46 12.52 -16.59
CA TYR A 671 7.78 12.05 -15.26
C TYR A 671 8.17 13.19 -14.31
N GLY A 672 7.87 13.04 -13.02
CA GLY A 672 8.31 13.96 -11.95
C GLY A 672 7.62 15.33 -11.96
N GLN A 673 6.54 15.52 -12.70
CA GLN A 673 5.77 16.76 -12.63
C GLN A 673 5.03 16.84 -11.28
N ALA A 674 5.31 17.92 -10.52
CA ALA A 674 4.68 18.11 -9.21
C ALA A 674 3.15 18.04 -9.31
N GLY A 675 2.53 17.16 -8.53
CA GLY A 675 1.09 16.95 -8.53
C GLY A 675 0.59 15.85 -9.47
N ASN A 676 1.47 15.11 -10.17
CA ASN A 676 1.07 13.89 -10.85
C ASN A 676 0.37 12.92 -9.89
N LEU A 677 -0.55 12.13 -10.41
CA LEU A 677 -1.14 11.03 -9.64
C LEU A 677 -0.12 9.92 -9.45
N PHE A 678 -0.20 9.21 -8.35
CA PHE A 678 0.64 8.03 -8.09
C PHE A 678 0.37 6.94 -9.14
N TYR A 679 -0.90 6.60 -9.35
CA TYR A 679 -1.34 5.77 -10.46
C TYR A 679 -2.00 6.67 -11.52
N ALA A 680 -1.20 7.15 -12.44
CA ALA A 680 -1.66 8.06 -13.49
C ALA A 680 -2.32 7.32 -14.66
N PRO A 681 -3.31 7.93 -15.33
CA PRO A 681 -3.96 7.30 -16.48
C PRO A 681 -3.03 7.31 -17.69
N VAL A 682 -2.63 6.13 -18.15
CA VAL A 682 -1.94 5.90 -19.42
C VAL A 682 -2.73 4.86 -20.21
N ILE A 683 -2.99 5.13 -21.49
CA ILE A 683 -3.72 4.23 -22.38
C ILE A 683 -3.03 4.09 -23.74
N ASN A 684 -3.17 2.92 -24.36
CA ASN A 684 -2.98 2.77 -25.78
C ASN A 684 -4.19 3.37 -26.53
N ASP A 685 -3.94 3.89 -27.72
CA ASP A 685 -4.99 4.27 -28.64
C ASP A 685 -5.72 3.00 -29.13
N PRO A 686 -7.04 2.86 -28.95
CA PRO A 686 -7.77 1.67 -29.35
C PRO A 686 -7.91 1.53 -30.88
N LYS A 687 -7.50 2.55 -31.64
CA LYS A 687 -7.60 2.60 -33.11
C LYS A 687 -6.28 2.73 -33.84
N VAL A 688 -5.37 3.54 -33.31
CA VAL A 688 -4.12 3.90 -34.02
C VAL A 688 -2.93 3.26 -33.34
N SER A 689 -2.39 2.19 -33.98
CA SER A 689 -1.19 1.49 -33.52
C SER A 689 -0.01 2.46 -33.36
N GLY A 690 0.77 2.28 -32.32
CA GLY A 690 1.92 3.12 -31.99
C GLY A 690 1.54 4.41 -31.23
N THR A 691 0.27 4.71 -31.03
CA THR A 691 -0.19 5.89 -30.32
C THR A 691 -0.56 5.58 -28.90
N MET A 692 -0.12 6.42 -27.96
CA MET A 692 -0.48 6.37 -26.54
C MET A 692 -0.83 7.75 -26.02
N PHE A 693 -1.64 7.78 -24.97
CA PHE A 693 -2.00 8.99 -24.22
C PHE A 693 -1.67 8.83 -22.75
N ALA A 694 -1.21 9.92 -22.12
CA ALA A 694 -0.93 9.99 -20.70
C ALA A 694 -1.52 11.25 -20.07
N GLY A 695 -2.19 11.10 -18.94
CA GLY A 695 -2.66 12.23 -18.12
C GLY A 695 -1.62 12.60 -17.07
N THR A 696 -1.31 13.89 -16.96
CA THR A 696 -0.34 14.45 -15.99
C THR A 696 -1.02 15.41 -15.01
N ALA A 697 -0.25 15.99 -14.09
CA ALA A 697 -0.72 17.10 -13.24
C ALA A 697 -1.20 18.34 -14.03
N ARG A 698 -0.92 18.40 -15.32
CA ARG A 698 -1.17 19.61 -16.12
C ARG A 698 -2.21 19.39 -17.20
N THR A 699 -2.01 18.36 -18.03
CA THR A 699 -2.84 18.12 -19.22
C THR A 699 -2.61 16.69 -19.74
N VAL A 700 -3.16 16.40 -20.90
CA VAL A 700 -2.93 15.15 -21.63
C VAL A 700 -1.71 15.30 -22.55
N TYR A 701 -0.88 14.29 -22.56
CA TYR A 701 0.23 14.12 -23.51
C TYR A 701 -0.04 12.96 -24.47
N ARG A 702 0.59 12.99 -25.63
CA ARG A 702 0.48 11.96 -26.65
C ARG A 702 1.86 11.62 -27.23
N THR A 703 2.13 10.34 -27.48
CA THR A 703 3.16 9.85 -28.39
C THR A 703 2.49 9.15 -29.58
N LYS A 704 3.13 9.13 -30.74
CA LYS A 704 2.70 8.40 -31.96
C LYS A 704 3.67 7.29 -32.35
N THR A 705 4.70 7.07 -31.56
CA THR A 705 5.81 6.17 -31.84
C THR A 705 6.01 5.13 -30.74
N PHE A 706 4.99 4.96 -29.88
CA PHE A 706 5.11 4.14 -28.68
C PHE A 706 6.24 4.63 -27.74
N GLY A 707 6.53 5.95 -27.77
CA GLY A 707 7.58 6.57 -26.97
C GLY A 707 8.97 6.55 -27.60
N LEU A 708 9.19 5.87 -28.72
CA LEU A 708 10.53 5.76 -29.33
C LEU A 708 11.02 7.05 -29.95
N GLY A 709 10.12 7.91 -30.45
CA GLY A 709 10.47 9.06 -31.28
C GLY A 709 11.08 8.62 -32.61
N ASN A 710 12.24 9.19 -32.95
CA ASN A 710 12.94 8.87 -34.19
C ASN A 710 14.02 7.76 -34.03
N ARG A 711 14.07 7.08 -32.86
CA ARG A 711 15.08 6.04 -32.60
C ARG A 711 14.69 4.71 -33.21
N THR A 712 15.71 3.96 -33.60
CA THR A 712 15.57 2.52 -33.84
C THR A 712 15.38 1.77 -32.51
N LEU A 713 14.90 0.53 -32.55
CA LEU A 713 14.77 -0.31 -31.35
C LEU A 713 16.15 -0.56 -30.72
N ASP A 714 17.20 -0.81 -31.50
CA ASP A 714 18.56 -1.03 -30.99
C ASP A 714 19.12 0.22 -30.27
N GLU A 715 18.83 1.42 -30.78
CA GLU A 715 19.23 2.66 -30.11
C GLU A 715 18.42 2.89 -28.82
N ALA A 716 17.11 2.60 -28.83
CA ALA A 716 16.29 2.73 -27.66
C ALA A 716 16.70 1.72 -26.58
N ASP A 717 17.00 0.49 -26.97
CA ASP A 717 17.48 -0.54 -26.03
C ASP A 717 18.84 -0.13 -25.43
N ARG A 718 19.79 0.35 -26.22
CA ARG A 718 21.07 0.79 -25.69
C ARG A 718 20.98 2.01 -24.76
N ILE A 719 20.06 2.96 -25.05
CA ILE A 719 19.99 4.25 -24.32
C ILE A 719 18.98 4.19 -23.20
N CYS A 720 17.81 3.65 -23.44
CA CYS A 720 16.62 3.77 -22.60
C CYS A 720 16.12 2.45 -22.01
N ASN A 721 16.85 1.35 -22.20
CA ASN A 721 16.48 0.07 -21.58
C ASN A 721 16.46 0.21 -20.06
N THR A 722 15.38 -0.21 -19.42
CA THR A 722 15.17 -0.10 -17.96
C THR A 722 16.33 -0.73 -17.18
N TRP A 723 16.88 -1.84 -17.64
CA TRP A 723 17.90 -2.60 -16.93
C TRP A 723 19.34 -2.22 -17.29
N THR A 724 19.57 -1.89 -18.55
CA THR A 724 20.93 -1.77 -19.12
C THR A 724 21.19 -0.44 -19.83
N GLY A 725 20.20 0.45 -19.89
CA GLY A 725 20.29 1.72 -20.62
C GLY A 725 21.36 2.66 -20.07
N THR A 726 21.96 3.45 -20.94
CA THR A 726 22.99 4.45 -20.58
C THR A 726 22.40 5.77 -20.14
N TYR A 727 21.16 6.07 -20.53
CA TYR A 727 20.45 7.35 -20.26
C TYR A 727 21.27 8.59 -20.63
N GLU A 728 22.03 8.50 -21.71
CA GLU A 728 22.86 9.59 -22.23
C GLU A 728 22.06 10.61 -23.06
N ALA A 729 20.81 10.30 -23.38
CA ALA A 729 19.91 11.17 -24.11
C ALA A 729 18.48 10.97 -23.60
N GLN A 730 17.64 12.01 -23.77
CA GLN A 730 16.23 11.99 -23.35
C GLN A 730 15.48 10.78 -23.91
N CYS A 731 14.74 10.06 -23.05
CA CYS A 731 13.93 8.91 -23.37
C CYS A 731 12.45 9.31 -23.45
N GLY A 732 11.83 9.09 -24.60
CA GLY A 732 10.43 9.48 -24.85
C GLY A 732 10.27 10.69 -25.75
N ASP A 733 9.12 10.74 -26.46
CA ASP A 733 8.74 11.79 -27.40
C ASP A 733 7.33 12.35 -27.13
N TRP A 734 6.89 12.26 -25.89
CA TRP A 734 5.57 12.74 -25.48
C TRP A 734 5.39 14.23 -25.72
N ALA A 735 4.30 14.61 -26.40
CA ALA A 735 3.95 15.97 -26.72
C ALA A 735 2.68 16.41 -26.00
N GLU A 736 2.70 17.61 -25.42
CA GLU A 736 1.58 18.24 -24.74
C GLU A 736 0.45 18.57 -25.73
N LEU A 737 -0.78 18.15 -25.43
CA LEU A 737 -1.94 18.36 -26.29
C LEU A 737 -2.64 19.70 -25.97
N GLY A 738 -2.64 20.59 -26.98
CA GLY A 738 -3.24 21.92 -26.87
C GLY A 738 -2.30 22.96 -26.28
N THR A 739 -2.79 24.18 -26.14
CA THR A 739 -2.02 25.33 -25.61
C THR A 739 -2.47 25.74 -24.21
N THR A 740 -3.66 25.33 -23.78
CA THR A 740 -4.20 25.61 -22.45
C THR A 740 -4.32 24.30 -21.69
N ARG A 741 -3.58 24.16 -20.61
CA ARG A 741 -3.57 22.98 -19.76
C ARG A 741 -4.92 22.74 -19.10
N LEU A 742 -5.39 21.51 -18.99
CA LEU A 742 -6.73 21.19 -18.49
C LEU A 742 -6.94 21.54 -17.02
N THR A 743 -5.86 21.58 -16.23
CA THR A 743 -5.90 21.96 -14.80
C THR A 743 -5.77 23.48 -14.59
N ASP A 744 -5.54 24.28 -15.65
CA ASP A 744 -5.30 25.71 -15.56
C ASP A 744 -6.54 26.49 -15.07
N ALA A 745 -6.31 27.57 -14.36
CA ALA A 745 -7.34 28.52 -13.91
C ALA A 745 -8.05 29.24 -15.07
N ALA A 746 -7.47 29.26 -16.25
CA ALA A 746 -8.10 29.83 -17.45
C ALA A 746 -9.43 29.17 -17.83
N TRP A 747 -9.67 27.94 -17.39
CA TRP A 747 -10.95 27.23 -17.54
C TRP A 747 -11.99 27.59 -16.46
N GLY A 748 -11.70 28.51 -15.55
CA GLY A 748 -12.60 28.93 -14.49
C GLY A 748 -12.49 28.06 -13.22
N ASP A 749 -13.63 27.72 -12.60
CA ASP A 749 -13.68 26.93 -11.37
C ASP A 749 -13.06 25.53 -11.48
N ARG A 750 -12.87 24.86 -10.35
CA ARG A 750 -12.29 23.49 -10.25
C ARG A 750 -10.86 23.42 -10.83
N ALA A 751 -10.09 24.52 -10.71
CA ALA A 751 -8.70 24.57 -11.14
C ALA A 751 -7.80 23.69 -10.25
N GLY A 752 -6.66 23.28 -10.79
CA GLY A 752 -5.69 22.40 -10.11
C GLY A 752 -6.04 20.92 -10.21
N GLY A 753 -5.45 20.11 -9.30
CA GLY A 753 -5.50 18.66 -9.37
C GLY A 753 -4.65 18.12 -10.52
N ALA A 754 -5.02 16.93 -11.01
CA ALA A 754 -4.36 16.26 -12.11
C ALA A 754 -5.39 15.69 -13.07
N VAL A 755 -4.98 15.33 -14.30
CA VAL A 755 -5.80 14.56 -15.22
C VAL A 755 -5.94 13.15 -14.65
N SER A 756 -7.17 12.74 -14.39
CA SER A 756 -7.49 11.43 -13.79
C SER A 756 -8.04 10.43 -14.80
N VAL A 757 -8.49 10.89 -15.97
CA VAL A 757 -9.03 10.03 -17.03
C VAL A 757 -8.62 10.56 -18.39
N VAL A 758 -8.23 9.66 -19.26
CA VAL A 758 -8.11 9.87 -20.70
C VAL A 758 -8.79 8.72 -21.40
N GLN A 759 -9.69 9.01 -22.36
CA GLN A 759 -10.44 7.97 -23.06
C GLN A 759 -10.70 8.31 -24.52
N ARG A 760 -10.61 7.31 -25.35
CA ARG A 760 -10.91 7.38 -26.79
C ARG A 760 -11.65 6.13 -27.23
N VAL A 761 -12.38 6.20 -28.34
CA VAL A 761 -13.00 5.05 -28.97
C VAL A 761 -12.36 4.72 -30.31
N ASP A 762 -12.46 3.47 -30.73
CA ASP A 762 -11.94 2.98 -32.01
C ASP A 762 -12.75 3.44 -33.22
N SER A 763 -14.04 3.76 -33.02
CA SER A 763 -14.97 4.18 -34.09
C SER A 763 -14.70 5.59 -34.61
N ASP A 764 -14.10 6.50 -33.82
CA ASP A 764 -13.79 7.87 -34.19
C ASP A 764 -12.36 8.26 -33.76
N SER A 765 -11.49 8.43 -34.75
CA SER A 765 -10.07 8.80 -34.52
C SER A 765 -9.84 10.25 -34.11
N SER A 766 -10.84 11.12 -34.25
CA SER A 766 -10.70 12.55 -33.93
C SER A 766 -11.15 12.92 -32.51
N THR A 767 -12.02 12.11 -31.91
CA THR A 767 -12.64 12.42 -30.61
C THR A 767 -11.94 11.71 -29.45
N ALA A 768 -11.57 12.49 -28.40
CA ALA A 768 -11.15 11.98 -27.12
C ALA A 768 -11.76 12.78 -25.98
N TYR A 769 -11.90 12.15 -24.83
CA TYR A 769 -12.35 12.76 -23.59
C TYR A 769 -11.23 12.73 -22.56
N ALA A 770 -11.20 13.73 -21.69
CA ALA A 770 -10.34 13.76 -20.52
C ALA A 770 -11.09 14.34 -19.33
N ALA A 771 -10.67 13.94 -18.13
CA ALA A 771 -11.23 14.51 -16.91
C ALA A 771 -10.13 14.73 -15.85
N THR A 772 -10.48 15.51 -14.82
CA THR A 772 -9.56 15.86 -13.74
C THR A 772 -10.04 15.34 -12.39
N SER A 773 -9.09 15.19 -11.48
CA SER A 773 -9.34 14.86 -10.07
C SER A 773 -10.17 15.93 -9.33
N THR A 774 -10.37 17.10 -9.94
CA THR A 774 -11.19 18.20 -9.43
C THR A 774 -12.58 18.30 -10.06
N GLY A 775 -12.98 17.32 -10.88
CA GLY A 775 -14.35 17.25 -11.42
C GLY A 775 -14.58 17.93 -12.75
N ARG A 776 -13.54 18.44 -13.43
CA ARG A 776 -13.67 18.95 -14.81
C ARG A 776 -13.74 17.79 -15.79
N VAL A 777 -14.53 17.95 -16.85
CA VAL A 777 -14.63 17.01 -17.97
C VAL A 777 -14.47 17.77 -19.28
N PHE A 778 -13.64 17.23 -20.17
CA PHE A 778 -13.29 17.84 -21.44
C PHE A 778 -13.53 16.88 -22.59
N VAL A 779 -13.80 17.45 -23.77
CA VAL A 779 -13.80 16.72 -25.04
C VAL A 779 -12.98 17.47 -26.08
N THR A 780 -12.26 16.73 -26.90
CA THR A 780 -11.65 17.24 -28.13
C THR A 780 -12.23 16.51 -29.34
N ARG A 781 -12.25 17.19 -30.50
CA ARG A 781 -12.69 16.64 -31.79
C ARG A 781 -11.53 16.54 -32.80
N ASN A 782 -10.33 16.87 -32.38
CA ASN A 782 -9.13 16.87 -33.21
C ASN A 782 -7.91 16.35 -32.45
N VAL A 783 -8.07 15.25 -31.68
CA VAL A 783 -7.01 14.69 -30.84
C VAL A 783 -5.75 14.29 -31.61
N ASP A 784 -5.87 14.03 -32.93
CA ASP A 784 -4.77 13.66 -33.81
C ASP A 784 -4.10 14.85 -34.55
N ALA A 785 -4.55 16.07 -34.27
CA ALA A 785 -4.01 17.28 -34.93
C ALA A 785 -2.48 17.38 -34.77
N GLU A 786 -1.85 17.93 -35.83
CA GLU A 786 -0.44 18.26 -35.84
C GLU A 786 -0.24 19.75 -36.18
N PRO A 787 0.65 20.44 -35.45
CA PRO A 787 1.40 19.96 -34.30
C PRO A 787 0.44 19.64 -33.11
N ALA A 788 0.92 18.90 -32.12
CA ALA A 788 0.11 18.51 -30.93
C ALA A 788 -0.53 19.72 -30.22
N SER A 789 0.12 20.89 -30.26
CA SER A 789 -0.41 22.16 -29.75
C SER A 789 -1.66 22.67 -30.50
N ALA A 790 -1.97 22.15 -31.69
CA ALA A 790 -3.19 22.49 -32.43
C ALA A 790 -4.43 21.73 -31.96
N VAL A 791 -4.29 20.79 -31.03
CA VAL A 791 -5.43 20.13 -30.39
C VAL A 791 -6.21 21.17 -29.57
N THR A 792 -7.54 21.16 -29.71
CA THR A 792 -8.42 22.05 -29.00
C THR A 792 -9.36 21.29 -28.08
N TRP A 793 -9.38 21.67 -26.80
CA TRP A 793 -10.27 21.10 -25.80
C TRP A 793 -11.49 21.98 -25.57
N THR A 794 -12.62 21.35 -25.28
CA THR A 794 -13.86 22.03 -24.86
C THR A 794 -14.24 21.46 -23.49
N ARG A 795 -14.38 22.33 -22.49
CA ARG A 795 -14.86 21.94 -21.16
C ARG A 795 -16.37 21.72 -21.24
N ILE A 796 -16.87 20.59 -20.74
CA ILE A 796 -18.28 20.15 -20.89
C ILE A 796 -18.99 19.87 -19.56
N ASP A 797 -18.27 19.83 -18.41
CA ASP A 797 -18.91 19.83 -17.10
C ASP A 797 -19.57 21.21 -16.82
N ASN A 798 -20.53 21.23 -15.93
CA ASN A 798 -21.27 22.42 -15.58
C ASN A 798 -21.76 22.41 -14.14
N ALA A 799 -22.56 23.39 -13.74
CA ALA A 799 -23.05 23.53 -12.36
C ALA A 799 -23.96 22.37 -11.89
N SER A 800 -24.42 21.49 -12.79
CA SER A 800 -25.22 20.29 -12.42
C SER A 800 -24.37 19.04 -12.17
N THR A 801 -23.06 19.10 -12.43
CA THR A 801 -22.13 17.98 -12.20
C THR A 801 -21.37 18.12 -10.89
N PRO A 802 -21.03 17.03 -10.20
CA PRO A 802 -20.30 17.08 -8.95
C PRO A 802 -18.89 17.68 -9.10
N ASN A 803 -18.45 18.46 -8.12
CA ASN A 803 -17.06 18.87 -7.97
C ASN A 803 -16.31 17.80 -7.17
N ARG A 804 -16.22 16.59 -7.72
CA ARG A 804 -15.58 15.43 -7.11
C ARG A 804 -14.62 14.77 -8.08
N PHE A 805 -13.79 13.85 -7.60
CA PHE A 805 -12.83 13.12 -8.42
C PHE A 805 -13.56 12.32 -9.50
N VAL A 806 -13.19 12.53 -10.77
CA VAL A 806 -13.70 11.74 -11.90
C VAL A 806 -12.84 10.49 -12.03
N THR A 807 -13.45 9.32 -11.94
CA THR A 807 -12.71 8.04 -11.95
C THR A 807 -12.75 7.33 -13.31
N SER A 808 -13.78 7.57 -14.11
CA SER A 808 -13.90 6.87 -15.41
C SER A 808 -14.76 7.65 -16.39
N ILE A 809 -14.46 7.45 -17.67
CA ILE A 809 -15.31 7.86 -18.81
C ILE A 809 -15.41 6.68 -19.77
N HIS A 810 -16.63 6.21 -20.04
CA HIS A 810 -16.89 5.24 -21.12
C HIS A 810 -17.56 5.96 -22.29
N VAL A 811 -16.91 6.01 -23.43
CA VAL A 811 -17.45 6.69 -24.63
C VAL A 811 -18.25 5.68 -25.46
N ASP A 812 -19.44 6.08 -25.95
CA ASP A 812 -20.26 5.22 -26.79
C ASP A 812 -19.59 5.03 -28.17
N PRO A 813 -19.17 3.82 -28.55
CA PRO A 813 -18.54 3.59 -29.85
C PRO A 813 -19.49 3.82 -31.02
N ALA A 814 -20.81 3.74 -30.82
CA ALA A 814 -21.81 4.00 -31.86
C ALA A 814 -22.15 5.50 -31.98
N ALA A 815 -21.86 6.30 -30.97
CA ALA A 815 -22.15 7.73 -30.93
C ALA A 815 -21.09 8.47 -30.06
N PRO A 816 -19.88 8.78 -30.57
CA PRO A 816 -18.79 9.38 -29.82
C PRO A 816 -19.09 10.73 -29.15
N ALA A 817 -20.23 11.33 -29.46
CA ALA A 817 -20.78 12.51 -28.76
C ALA A 817 -21.45 12.14 -27.42
N ARG A 818 -21.62 10.86 -27.11
CA ARG A 818 -22.25 10.36 -25.89
C ARG A 818 -21.22 9.59 -25.05
N ALA A 819 -21.22 9.85 -23.76
CA ALA A 819 -20.35 9.14 -22.82
C ALA A 819 -21.03 8.95 -21.46
N TRP A 820 -20.52 8.02 -20.66
CA TRP A 820 -20.88 7.82 -19.25
C TRP A 820 -19.67 8.18 -18.41
N VAL A 821 -19.92 8.98 -17.38
CA VAL A 821 -18.89 9.56 -16.51
C VAL A 821 -19.18 9.16 -15.07
N SER A 822 -18.17 8.68 -14.34
CA SER A 822 -18.31 8.34 -12.93
C SER A 822 -17.51 9.28 -12.04
N TYR A 823 -18.06 9.49 -10.84
CA TYR A 823 -17.47 10.30 -9.78
C TYR A 823 -17.30 9.46 -8.52
N SER A 824 -16.11 9.52 -7.94
CA SER A 824 -15.83 8.99 -6.60
C SER A 824 -16.32 9.98 -5.53
N GLY A 825 -15.89 9.79 -4.27
CA GLY A 825 -16.28 10.62 -3.13
C GLY A 825 -17.72 10.39 -2.67
N PHE A 826 -18.19 11.26 -1.78
CA PHE A 826 -19.50 11.15 -1.15
C PHE A 826 -20.40 12.34 -1.50
N ASN A 827 -21.70 12.12 -1.56
CA ASN A 827 -22.70 13.16 -1.84
C ASN A 827 -22.69 14.28 -0.78
N SER A 828 -22.32 13.94 0.47
CA SER A 828 -22.13 14.91 1.56
C SER A 828 -21.08 15.97 1.23
N ASN A 829 -20.09 15.63 0.39
CA ASN A 829 -19.03 16.55 -0.02
C ASN A 829 -19.51 17.58 -1.07
N THR A 830 -20.58 17.24 -1.82
CA THR A 830 -21.20 18.10 -2.83
C THR A 830 -22.74 18.02 -2.74
N PRO A 831 -23.36 18.52 -1.66
CA PRO A 831 -24.77 18.29 -1.37
C PRO A 831 -25.73 18.94 -2.37
N THR A 832 -25.29 19.93 -3.14
CA THR A 832 -26.06 20.58 -4.20
C THR A 832 -25.97 19.86 -5.55
N THR A 833 -24.99 18.95 -5.72
CA THR A 833 -24.74 18.21 -6.95
C THR A 833 -24.44 16.75 -6.61
N VAL A 834 -25.51 16.05 -6.18
CA VAL A 834 -25.44 14.62 -5.81
C VAL A 834 -25.31 13.72 -7.03
N GLY A 835 -25.02 12.45 -6.82
CA GLY A 835 -24.92 11.42 -7.85
C GLY A 835 -23.49 10.97 -8.11
N HIS A 836 -23.33 9.78 -8.68
CA HIS A 836 -22.05 9.13 -8.91
C HIS A 836 -21.84 8.66 -10.35
N ALA A 837 -22.90 8.39 -11.08
CA ALA A 837 -22.89 7.94 -12.48
C ALA A 837 -23.74 8.87 -13.34
N PHE A 838 -23.19 9.39 -14.42
CA PHE A 838 -23.85 10.34 -15.30
C PHE A 838 -23.69 9.91 -16.76
N GLU A 839 -24.72 10.20 -17.56
CA GLU A 839 -24.64 10.15 -19.01
C GLU A 839 -24.54 11.57 -19.56
N VAL A 840 -23.61 11.81 -20.45
CA VAL A 840 -23.44 13.11 -21.14
C VAL A 840 -23.62 12.96 -22.63
N THR A 841 -24.32 13.92 -23.25
CA THR A 841 -24.40 14.08 -24.69
C THR A 841 -23.91 15.45 -25.07
N VAL A 842 -22.94 15.51 -25.99
CA VAL A 842 -22.24 16.74 -26.40
C VAL A 842 -22.72 17.17 -27.78
N ALA A 843 -23.22 18.39 -27.87
CA ALA A 843 -23.67 19.03 -29.11
C ALA A 843 -22.91 20.34 -29.34
N GLY A 844 -21.83 20.31 -30.12
CA GLY A 844 -20.91 21.44 -30.27
C GLY A 844 -20.17 21.72 -28.94
N ALA A 845 -20.33 22.93 -28.39
CA ALA A 845 -19.82 23.35 -27.10
C ALA A 845 -20.81 23.12 -25.95
N ALA A 846 -22.04 22.70 -26.23
CA ALA A 846 -23.06 22.43 -25.23
C ALA A 846 -23.06 20.96 -24.84
N ALA A 847 -23.32 20.69 -23.57
CA ALA A 847 -23.43 19.33 -23.04
C ALA A 847 -24.69 19.20 -22.18
N SER A 848 -25.46 18.14 -22.41
CA SER A 848 -26.57 17.75 -21.55
C SER A 848 -26.19 16.56 -20.69
N TRP A 849 -26.42 16.68 -19.39
CA TRP A 849 -26.08 15.67 -18.39
C TRP A 849 -27.34 15.04 -17.82
N THR A 850 -27.34 13.73 -17.66
CA THR A 850 -28.42 12.96 -17.06
C THR A 850 -27.85 12.10 -15.96
N ASP A 851 -28.34 12.26 -14.73
CA ASP A 851 -27.96 11.42 -13.60
C ASP A 851 -28.51 9.99 -13.79
N ARG A 852 -27.61 9.00 -13.71
CA ARG A 852 -27.89 7.57 -13.79
C ARG A 852 -27.65 6.86 -12.44
N SER A 853 -27.45 7.61 -11.37
CA SER A 853 -27.20 7.04 -10.04
C SER A 853 -28.46 6.37 -9.46
N TYR A 854 -29.67 6.91 -9.68
CA TYR A 854 -30.92 6.33 -9.19
C TYR A 854 -30.84 5.86 -7.73
N ASP A 855 -30.97 4.54 -7.51
CA ASP A 855 -30.90 3.88 -6.19
C ASP A 855 -29.51 3.29 -5.87
N PHE A 856 -28.45 3.77 -6.56
CA PHE A 856 -27.06 3.38 -6.32
C PHE A 856 -26.64 3.64 -4.86
N GLY A 857 -27.18 4.72 -4.29
CA GLY A 857 -26.84 5.18 -2.95
C GLY A 857 -25.58 6.02 -2.92
N ASP A 858 -25.14 6.40 -1.72
CA ASP A 858 -23.98 7.26 -1.51
C ASP A 858 -22.73 6.40 -1.32
N GLN A 859 -22.14 5.94 -2.41
CA GLN A 859 -20.93 5.13 -2.42
C GLN A 859 -19.98 5.54 -3.56
N PRO A 860 -18.66 5.65 -3.29
CA PRO A 860 -17.68 5.97 -4.32
C PRO A 860 -17.69 4.95 -5.47
N ILE A 861 -17.62 5.44 -6.70
CA ILE A 861 -17.34 4.61 -7.89
C ILE A 861 -15.84 4.70 -8.17
N THR A 862 -15.20 3.55 -8.35
CA THR A 862 -13.79 3.45 -8.72
C THR A 862 -13.61 3.35 -10.24
N ASP A 863 -14.56 2.71 -10.94
CA ASP A 863 -14.59 2.62 -12.40
C ASP A 863 -16.01 2.37 -12.92
N LEU A 864 -16.27 2.75 -14.17
CA LEU A 864 -17.57 2.60 -14.82
C LEU A 864 -17.37 2.18 -16.28
N VAL A 865 -17.91 1.03 -16.65
CA VAL A 865 -17.91 0.55 -18.04
C VAL A 865 -19.31 0.22 -18.51
N ARG A 866 -19.52 0.25 -19.83
CA ARG A 866 -20.78 -0.14 -20.46
C ARG A 866 -20.57 -1.38 -21.32
N ASP A 867 -21.49 -2.32 -21.20
CA ASP A 867 -21.65 -3.35 -22.22
C ASP A 867 -22.37 -2.76 -23.45
N ASP A 868 -21.62 -2.44 -24.47
CA ASP A 868 -22.15 -1.78 -25.67
C ASP A 868 -23.10 -2.64 -26.48
N VAL A 869 -23.15 -3.97 -26.24
CA VAL A 869 -24.11 -4.88 -26.88
C VAL A 869 -25.49 -4.78 -26.24
N THR A 870 -25.56 -4.79 -24.90
CA THR A 870 -26.85 -4.72 -24.18
C THR A 870 -27.23 -3.31 -23.77
N GLY A 871 -26.24 -2.43 -23.58
CA GLY A 871 -26.39 -1.10 -23.02
C GLY A 871 -26.44 -1.07 -21.50
N ASP A 872 -26.06 -2.15 -20.82
CA ASP A 872 -25.98 -2.24 -19.38
C ASP A 872 -24.72 -1.52 -18.86
N LEU A 873 -24.83 -0.82 -17.74
CA LEU A 873 -23.70 -0.21 -17.04
C LEU A 873 -23.20 -1.13 -15.92
N TYR A 874 -21.90 -1.17 -15.74
CA TYR A 874 -21.23 -1.83 -14.63
C TYR A 874 -20.36 -0.81 -13.89
N ALA A 875 -20.55 -0.70 -12.59
CA ALA A 875 -19.79 0.20 -11.73
C ALA A 875 -19.05 -0.59 -10.64
N SER A 876 -17.74 -0.41 -10.53
CA SER A 876 -16.96 -0.91 -9.42
C SER A 876 -16.98 0.05 -8.26
N THR A 877 -16.86 -0.50 -7.06
CA THR A 877 -16.89 0.22 -5.77
C THR A 877 -15.91 -0.39 -4.78
N ASP A 878 -15.81 0.20 -3.60
CA ASP A 878 -15.03 -0.33 -2.49
C ASP A 878 -15.56 -1.71 -1.97
N PHE A 879 -16.70 -2.18 -2.45
CA PHE A 879 -17.36 -3.41 -1.97
C PHE A 879 -17.56 -4.48 -3.05
N GLY A 880 -17.36 -4.14 -4.32
CA GLY A 880 -17.55 -5.03 -5.45
C GLY A 880 -18.14 -4.33 -6.66
N VAL A 881 -18.85 -5.07 -7.53
CA VAL A 881 -19.36 -4.57 -8.80
C VAL A 881 -20.89 -4.57 -8.82
N LEU A 882 -21.48 -3.43 -9.19
CA LEU A 882 -22.91 -3.25 -9.40
C LEU A 882 -23.22 -3.16 -10.90
N ARG A 883 -24.45 -3.54 -11.28
CA ARG A 883 -25.00 -3.46 -12.65
C ARG A 883 -26.29 -2.66 -12.68
N LEU A 884 -26.41 -1.78 -13.65
CA LEU A 884 -27.66 -1.14 -14.06
C LEU A 884 -28.04 -1.68 -15.43
N ALA A 885 -29.11 -2.46 -15.52
CA ALA A 885 -29.61 -2.93 -16.80
C ALA A 885 -30.17 -1.75 -17.61
N LYS A 886 -30.02 -1.80 -18.94
CA LYS A 886 -30.56 -0.77 -19.85
C LYS A 886 -32.05 -0.54 -19.60
N GLY A 887 -32.42 0.71 -19.39
CA GLY A 887 -33.80 1.10 -19.11
C GLY A 887 -34.26 0.86 -17.68
N SER A 888 -33.45 0.26 -16.82
CA SER A 888 -33.70 0.13 -15.37
C SER A 888 -33.40 1.43 -14.65
N THR A 889 -34.00 1.58 -13.47
CA THR A 889 -33.67 2.62 -12.49
C THR A 889 -33.15 1.97 -11.18
N SER A 890 -32.80 0.69 -11.21
CA SER A 890 -32.34 -0.02 -10.03
C SER A 890 -30.99 -0.70 -10.28
N TRP A 891 -30.00 -0.31 -9.51
CA TRP A 891 -28.69 -0.95 -9.45
C TRP A 891 -28.76 -2.22 -8.62
N VAL A 892 -28.16 -3.30 -9.11
CA VAL A 892 -28.10 -4.60 -8.41
C VAL A 892 -26.67 -5.09 -8.40
N LYS A 893 -26.31 -6.01 -7.49
CA LYS A 893 -25.01 -6.70 -7.57
C LYS A 893 -24.85 -7.34 -8.95
N ALA A 894 -23.70 -7.20 -9.58
CA ALA A 894 -23.50 -7.67 -10.96
C ALA A 894 -23.62 -9.20 -11.08
N ALA A 895 -23.01 -9.93 -10.11
CA ALA A 895 -23.08 -11.40 -10.06
C ALA A 895 -22.69 -11.91 -8.68
N GLY A 896 -22.96 -13.19 -8.37
CA GLY A 896 -22.44 -13.89 -7.19
C GLY A 896 -20.97 -14.32 -7.35
N GLY A 897 -20.43 -15.03 -6.36
CA GLY A 897 -19.13 -15.72 -6.44
C GLY A 897 -17.91 -14.90 -6.02
N MET A 898 -17.85 -13.61 -6.30
CA MET A 898 -16.78 -12.73 -5.82
C MET A 898 -17.12 -12.26 -4.39
N PRO A 899 -16.20 -12.39 -3.44
CA PRO A 899 -16.36 -11.79 -2.11
C PRO A 899 -16.49 -10.27 -2.19
N ASN A 900 -16.99 -9.66 -1.13
CA ASN A 900 -16.97 -8.21 -1.03
C ASN A 900 -15.52 -7.75 -0.92
N VAL A 901 -15.07 -7.01 -1.92
CA VAL A 901 -13.69 -6.52 -2.07
C VAL A 901 -13.73 -5.24 -2.89
N GLU A 902 -12.81 -4.36 -2.63
CA GLU A 902 -12.59 -3.22 -3.51
C GLU A 902 -12.19 -3.69 -4.89
N VAL A 903 -12.81 -3.11 -5.91
CA VAL A 903 -12.47 -3.34 -7.31
C VAL A 903 -11.94 -2.03 -7.87
N ALA A 904 -10.65 -1.99 -8.15
CA ALA A 904 -9.95 -0.78 -8.62
C ALA A 904 -10.28 -0.45 -10.08
N GLY A 905 -10.49 -1.47 -10.93
CA GLY A 905 -10.78 -1.25 -12.34
C GLY A 905 -11.60 -2.36 -12.98
N LEU A 906 -12.26 -2.01 -14.07
CA LEU A 906 -13.08 -2.90 -14.89
C LEU A 906 -12.60 -2.88 -16.34
N THR A 907 -12.51 -4.04 -16.98
CA THR A 907 -12.18 -4.15 -18.40
C THR A 907 -13.19 -5.05 -19.09
N ILE A 908 -13.87 -4.52 -20.09
CA ILE A 908 -14.84 -5.29 -20.88
C ILE A 908 -14.26 -5.67 -22.24
N VAL A 909 -14.49 -6.92 -22.66
CA VAL A 909 -14.12 -7.44 -23.98
C VAL A 909 -15.39 -7.65 -24.77
N PRO A 910 -15.81 -6.67 -25.58
CA PRO A 910 -17.14 -6.67 -26.22
C PRO A 910 -17.37 -7.88 -27.10
N GLY A 911 -16.41 -8.23 -27.97
CA GLY A 911 -16.52 -9.34 -28.92
C GLY A 911 -16.60 -10.73 -28.27
N LYS A 912 -16.22 -10.87 -27.00
CA LYS A 912 -16.25 -12.14 -26.23
C LYS A 912 -17.27 -12.11 -25.10
N ARG A 913 -17.88 -10.98 -24.86
CA ARG A 913 -18.86 -10.81 -23.78
C ARG A 913 -18.29 -11.21 -22.42
N ILE A 914 -17.10 -10.72 -22.10
CA ILE A 914 -16.42 -10.96 -20.82
C ILE A 914 -16.12 -9.62 -20.15
N LEU A 915 -16.48 -9.51 -18.87
CA LEU A 915 -16.12 -8.42 -17.99
C LEU A 915 -15.07 -8.93 -17.02
N TYR A 916 -13.94 -8.25 -16.94
CA TYR A 916 -12.87 -8.49 -15.96
C TYR A 916 -12.93 -7.43 -14.87
N ALA A 917 -12.57 -7.83 -13.65
CA ALA A 917 -12.45 -6.95 -12.49
C ALA A 917 -11.07 -7.12 -11.85
N ALA A 918 -10.35 -6.01 -11.70
CA ALA A 918 -9.11 -5.90 -10.96
C ALA A 918 -9.46 -5.64 -9.49
N SER A 919 -9.26 -6.61 -8.60
CA SER A 919 -9.57 -6.39 -7.18
C SER A 919 -8.31 -6.09 -6.36
N HIS A 920 -8.46 -5.17 -5.42
CA HIS A 920 -7.36 -4.71 -4.57
C HIS A 920 -7.22 -5.63 -3.35
N GLY A 921 -6.55 -6.80 -3.55
CA GLY A 921 -6.25 -7.76 -2.49
C GLY A 921 -6.86 -9.17 -2.65
N LEU A 922 -7.71 -9.40 -3.66
CA LEU A 922 -8.22 -10.74 -4.00
C LEU A 922 -8.02 -11.09 -5.49
N GLY A 923 -6.98 -10.51 -6.11
CA GLY A 923 -6.57 -10.81 -7.47
C GLY A 923 -7.58 -10.38 -8.54
N ALA A 924 -7.56 -11.03 -9.69
CA ALA A 924 -8.41 -10.72 -10.84
C ALA A 924 -9.58 -11.70 -10.97
N TRP A 925 -10.70 -11.19 -11.48
CA TRP A 925 -11.96 -11.93 -11.65
C TRP A 925 -12.53 -11.73 -13.03
N GLN A 926 -13.28 -12.71 -13.54
CA GLN A 926 -14.02 -12.61 -14.79
C GLN A 926 -15.50 -12.93 -14.62
N LEU A 927 -16.34 -12.24 -15.36
CA LEU A 927 -17.77 -12.48 -15.49
C LEU A 927 -18.12 -12.64 -16.97
N LYS A 928 -18.72 -13.79 -17.34
CA LYS A 928 -19.29 -13.98 -18.67
C LYS A 928 -20.63 -13.26 -18.73
N LEU A 929 -20.75 -12.31 -19.63
CA LEU A 929 -21.98 -11.57 -19.88
C LEU A 929 -22.90 -12.40 -20.78
N GLY A 930 -24.14 -12.53 -20.38
CA GLY A 930 -25.15 -13.34 -21.10
C GLY A 930 -25.57 -12.77 -22.44
#